data_83d29f2017b338d2c835fdb927c1104b
#
_entry.id   83d29f2017b338d2c835fdb927c1104b
#
_cell.length_a   1.000
_cell.length_b   1.000
_cell.length_c   1.000
_cell.angle_alpha   90.00
_cell.angle_beta   90.00
_cell.angle_gamma   90.00
#
_symmetry.space_group_name_H-M   'P 1'
#
loop_
_entity.id
_entity.type
_entity.pdbx_description
1 polymer ?
#
loop_
_entity_poly.entity_id
_entity_poly.type
_entity_poly.pdbx_seq_one_letter_code
_entity_poly.pdbx_strand_id
1 'polypeptide(L)'
;MAGLLKSLPPRATRTADAAAVSRASKTVAATPTIKGGKSVYDRISTIVAVVNTKLGKYADKYDLLRDEKSVYDYFDNIMQYGMGAIDTETDSLDPITCTLAGACLYVPGSKAAYVPMHHVSYVTGVQSANQVPDEVVRECLIKCEEKRVKWVLHNAKYDRRVCWNQLGVQITPWWDTQLAASCLNENESHRLKDLHLKYCDSQDDESLTYDKLFEGIPFTYIPITTGYLYAAGDPIKTWELMEFQQKYLTEEKLPGPYYVFKNIEMPIIPVVAAMEDRGICLDKEFAAELSAKYNEQMKEREARIYDVLDMYKSEIEEYKQSHPNHILSDPIGIGSSKQIAIVLYDILGLTSPDKEKPRGTGEDILLRLDTPISQALLNYRETAKLLSTYVDKMPGILNPKTGKIHCSFHQYGAATGRFSSSDPNMQNIPSHNKEIRKMFRGEPGYVLISSDFSQQEPRTLAHMSKDENMIQAYIDGKDIYAWIAEKIYKVPYEECKEFRPDGTKNPEGKKRRDSVKSIILGIMYGRGAKAIAEQLNCSTKEAQKIVDQFYDSFPKVKKWMDSVLNNARRYGFVETAWGRKRRLPDVQLAPYEFELLSGGPSTFDPLNFDDDQGEAVVDPSVVAKYTKLLDKTWGGRERADVIARAREEGIKITDNGGKIADAERQCVNSIIQGSSADMTKLAMIAIHNDERLKELDCHLLLQVHDEVICECPEANAKEVSERLTSLMIGAAKEKIRVPMKCDAEVTYCWYGDALEV
;
A
#
# COMPACT_ATOMS: atom_id res chain seq x y z
N MET A 1 13.61 -2.75 33.11
CA MET A 1 12.30 -3.38 32.86
C MET A 1 11.26 -3.22 33.98
N ALA A 2 11.58 -2.69 35.14
CA ALA A 2 10.61 -2.43 36.23
C ALA A 2 9.91 -1.05 36.15
N GLY A 3 10.21 -0.23 35.15
CA GLY A 3 9.70 1.13 35.02
C GLY A 3 8.48 1.30 34.10
N LEU A 4 8.18 0.35 33.24
CA LEU A 4 7.12 0.45 32.23
C LEU A 4 5.69 0.18 32.75
N LEU A 5 5.54 -0.25 34.01
CA LEU A 5 4.25 -0.57 34.61
C LEU A 5 3.59 0.61 35.36
N LYS A 6 4.21 1.81 35.42
CA LYS A 6 3.71 2.93 36.21
C LYS A 6 2.95 4.04 35.48
N SER A 7 2.76 3.96 34.18
CA SER A 7 2.14 5.05 33.38
C SER A 7 0.80 4.71 32.72
N LEU A 8 0.07 3.72 33.22
CA LEU A 8 -1.30 3.50 32.76
C LEU A 8 -2.28 4.31 33.64
N PRO A 9 -3.18 5.09 33.05
CA PRO A 9 -4.25 5.71 33.85
C PRO A 9 -5.12 4.61 34.45
N PRO A 10 -5.64 4.77 35.67
CA PRO A 10 -6.48 3.77 36.30
C PRO A 10 -7.73 3.55 35.47
N ARG A 11 -7.91 2.33 35.02
CA ARG A 11 -9.11 1.88 34.32
C ARG A 11 -10.32 2.18 35.20
N ALA A 12 -11.26 2.95 34.69
CA ALA A 12 -12.56 3.11 35.35
C ALA A 12 -13.18 1.72 35.51
N THR A 13 -13.35 1.28 36.74
CA THR A 13 -14.09 0.05 37.09
C THR A 13 -15.47 0.19 36.48
N ARG A 14 -15.78 -0.63 35.50
CA ARG A 14 -17.14 -0.79 34.98
C ARG A 14 -18.02 -1.37 36.07
N THR A 15 -18.58 -0.53 36.91
CA THR A 15 -19.83 -0.88 37.59
C THR A 15 -20.87 -0.96 36.50
N ALA A 16 -21.44 -2.16 36.31
CA ALA A 16 -22.52 -2.37 35.36
C ALA A 16 -23.69 -1.46 35.77
N ASP A 17 -23.85 -0.35 35.07
CA ASP A 17 -25.00 0.54 35.25
C ASP A 17 -26.26 -0.23 34.78
N ALA A 18 -27.20 -0.40 35.68
CA ALA A 18 -28.52 -0.98 35.40
C ALA A 18 -29.27 -0.25 34.24
N ALA A 19 -28.81 0.94 33.86
CA ALA A 19 -29.29 1.67 32.70
C ALA A 19 -28.82 1.10 31.35
N ALA A 20 -27.66 0.38 31.29
CA ALA A 20 -27.18 -0.25 30.07
C ALA A 20 -27.98 -1.52 29.75
N VAL A 21 -28.40 -2.27 30.78
CA VAL A 21 -29.26 -3.45 30.65
C VAL A 21 -30.67 -3.07 30.18
N SER A 22 -31.19 -1.91 30.59
CA SER A 22 -32.49 -1.39 30.14
C SER A 22 -32.49 -0.89 28.69
N ARG A 23 -31.34 -0.48 28.12
CA ARG A 23 -31.23 -0.11 26.70
C ARG A 23 -31.10 -1.33 25.78
N ALA A 24 -30.46 -2.40 26.22
CA ALA A 24 -30.34 -3.64 25.46
C ALA A 24 -31.69 -4.36 25.31
N SER A 25 -32.62 -4.20 26.26
CA SER A 25 -33.94 -4.84 26.21
C SER A 25 -34.99 -4.14 25.33
N LYS A 26 -34.68 -2.95 24.78
CA LYS A 26 -35.62 -2.18 23.90
C LYS A 26 -35.28 -2.22 22.40
N THR A 27 -34.23 -2.95 21.99
CA THR A 27 -33.81 -3.05 20.58
C THR A 27 -34.03 -4.45 19.98
N VAL A 28 -34.88 -5.26 20.57
CA VAL A 28 -35.36 -6.50 19.93
C VAL A 28 -36.60 -6.17 19.08
N ALA A 29 -36.43 -5.32 18.08
CA ALA A 29 -37.44 -5.08 17.08
C ALA A 29 -36.79 -4.68 15.76
N ALA A 30 -36.47 -5.65 14.98
CA ALA A 30 -36.15 -5.80 13.55
C ALA A 30 -34.85 -6.62 13.43
N THR A 31 -35.00 -7.85 12.99
CA THR A 31 -33.87 -8.69 12.57
C THR A 31 -33.12 -7.94 11.45
N PRO A 32 -31.83 -7.63 11.59
CA PRO A 32 -31.10 -6.94 10.53
C PRO A 32 -31.16 -7.79 9.24
N THR A 33 -31.60 -7.19 8.16
CA THR A 33 -31.57 -7.82 6.83
C THR A 33 -30.27 -7.46 6.11
N ILE A 34 -29.54 -8.49 5.68
CA ILE A 34 -28.31 -8.34 4.90
C ILE A 34 -28.67 -8.17 3.40
N LYS A 35 -27.75 -7.55 2.62
CA LYS A 35 -27.88 -7.46 1.15
C LYS A 35 -28.32 -8.79 0.56
N GLY A 36 -29.52 -8.85 -0.01
CA GLY A 36 -30.09 -10.06 -0.63
C GLY A 36 -31.33 -10.62 0.04
N GLY A 37 -31.88 -9.97 1.10
CA GLY A 37 -33.19 -10.32 1.68
C GLY A 37 -33.20 -11.57 2.58
N LYS A 38 -32.05 -12.22 2.86
CA LYS A 38 -31.95 -13.31 3.82
C LYS A 38 -31.79 -12.77 5.25
N SER A 39 -32.48 -13.38 6.21
CA SER A 39 -32.29 -13.04 7.62
C SER A 39 -30.87 -13.44 8.10
N VAL A 40 -30.36 -12.75 9.14
CA VAL A 40 -29.11 -13.13 9.81
C VAL A 40 -29.17 -14.60 10.29
N TYR A 41 -30.34 -15.05 10.76
CA TYR A 41 -30.59 -16.42 11.16
C TYR A 41 -30.35 -17.44 10.04
N ASP A 42 -30.95 -17.22 8.86
CA ASP A 42 -30.79 -18.12 7.71
C ASP A 42 -29.36 -18.18 7.22
N ARG A 43 -28.66 -17.04 7.32
CA ARG A 43 -27.25 -16.94 6.92
C ARG A 43 -26.36 -17.74 7.89
N ILE A 44 -26.53 -17.56 9.20
CA ILE A 44 -25.78 -18.31 10.21
C ILE A 44 -26.08 -19.81 10.10
N SER A 45 -27.33 -20.20 9.90
CA SER A 45 -27.69 -21.62 9.70
C SER A 45 -26.99 -22.22 8.48
N THR A 46 -26.83 -21.44 7.40
CA THR A 46 -26.08 -21.87 6.22
C THR A 46 -24.58 -22.01 6.55
N ILE A 47 -23.98 -21.06 7.27
CA ILE A 47 -22.58 -21.10 7.70
C ILE A 47 -22.34 -22.36 8.55
N VAL A 48 -23.19 -22.62 9.55
CA VAL A 48 -23.11 -23.79 10.42
C VAL A 48 -23.13 -25.10 9.60
N ALA A 49 -24.06 -25.21 8.64
CA ALA A 49 -24.17 -26.38 7.77
C ALA A 49 -22.90 -26.58 6.92
N VAL A 50 -22.40 -25.52 6.28
CA VAL A 50 -21.20 -25.57 5.44
C VAL A 50 -19.96 -25.95 6.25
N VAL A 51 -19.72 -25.27 7.38
CA VAL A 51 -18.55 -25.53 8.22
C VAL A 51 -18.57 -26.96 8.77
N ASN A 52 -19.71 -27.42 9.34
CA ASN A 52 -19.81 -28.77 9.89
C ASN A 52 -19.63 -29.85 8.80
N THR A 53 -20.17 -29.65 7.59
CA THR A 53 -20.01 -30.59 6.49
C THR A 53 -18.57 -30.69 6.00
N LYS A 54 -17.90 -29.55 5.85
CA LYS A 54 -16.56 -29.50 5.25
C LYS A 54 -15.44 -29.70 6.27
N LEU A 55 -15.57 -29.12 7.46
CA LEU A 55 -14.53 -29.10 8.49
C LEU A 55 -14.80 -30.04 9.67
N GLY A 56 -16.01 -30.58 9.81
CA GLY A 56 -16.34 -31.51 10.88
C GLY A 56 -15.42 -32.74 10.94
N LYS A 57 -14.88 -33.17 9.79
CA LYS A 57 -13.88 -34.27 9.71
C LYS A 57 -12.56 -33.95 10.41
N TYR A 58 -12.29 -32.68 10.74
CA TYR A 58 -11.06 -32.25 11.45
C TYR A 58 -11.28 -32.05 12.95
N ALA A 59 -12.49 -32.27 13.47
CA ALA A 59 -12.81 -32.07 14.89
C ALA A 59 -11.84 -32.79 15.84
N ASP A 60 -11.38 -34.00 15.46
CA ASP A 60 -10.41 -34.77 16.25
C ASP A 60 -9.00 -34.15 16.32
N LYS A 61 -8.70 -33.19 15.44
CA LYS A 61 -7.43 -32.44 15.41
C LYS A 61 -7.43 -31.20 16.29
N TYR A 62 -8.60 -30.78 16.79
CA TYR A 62 -8.78 -29.52 17.50
C TYR A 62 -9.34 -29.75 18.91
N ASP A 63 -8.92 -28.89 19.83
CA ASP A 63 -9.43 -28.81 21.18
C ASP A 63 -10.22 -27.50 21.39
N LEU A 64 -11.32 -27.58 22.10
CA LEU A 64 -12.15 -26.45 22.49
C LEU A 64 -12.02 -26.22 24.00
N LEU A 65 -11.23 -25.19 24.38
CA LEU A 65 -10.89 -24.90 25.78
C LEU A 65 -11.93 -23.96 26.38
N ARG A 66 -12.79 -24.48 27.26
CA ARG A 66 -13.93 -23.75 27.85
C ARG A 66 -13.81 -23.47 29.34
N ASP A 67 -12.75 -23.90 29.95
CA ASP A 67 -12.48 -23.69 31.36
C ASP A 67 -11.07 -23.20 31.60
N GLU A 68 -10.87 -22.46 32.68
CA GLU A 68 -9.61 -21.84 33.03
C GLU A 68 -8.43 -22.82 33.09
N LYS A 69 -8.69 -24.01 33.71
CA LYS A 69 -7.64 -25.02 33.90
C LYS A 69 -7.09 -25.50 32.54
N SER A 70 -7.97 -25.83 31.60
CA SER A 70 -7.58 -26.32 30.28
C SER A 70 -6.78 -25.23 29.51
N VAL A 71 -7.11 -23.96 29.69
CA VAL A 71 -6.36 -22.82 29.11
C VAL A 71 -4.97 -22.70 29.75
N TYR A 72 -4.88 -22.72 31.09
CA TYR A 72 -3.58 -22.69 31.78
C TYR A 72 -2.70 -23.87 31.37
N ASP A 73 -3.24 -25.09 31.37
CA ASP A 73 -2.50 -26.29 30.97
C ASP A 73 -1.98 -26.18 29.53
N TYR A 74 -2.76 -25.60 28.61
CA TYR A 74 -2.35 -25.41 27.22
C TYR A 74 -1.24 -24.36 27.07
N PHE A 75 -1.37 -23.23 27.75
CA PHE A 75 -0.33 -22.20 27.74
C PHE A 75 0.96 -22.67 28.43
N ASP A 76 0.87 -23.52 29.44
CA ASP A 76 2.03 -24.15 30.06
C ASP A 76 2.80 -25.02 29.04
N ASN A 77 2.09 -25.75 28.16
CA ASN A 77 2.72 -26.50 27.06
C ASN A 77 3.44 -25.56 26.09
N ILE A 78 2.81 -24.43 25.72
CA ILE A 78 3.47 -23.42 24.88
C ILE A 78 4.73 -22.87 25.55
N MET A 79 4.65 -22.52 26.82
CA MET A 79 5.79 -22.01 27.60
C MET A 79 6.90 -23.06 27.76
N GLN A 80 6.54 -24.32 27.92
CA GLN A 80 7.51 -25.42 28.01
C GLN A 80 8.21 -25.65 26.66
N TYR A 81 7.48 -25.57 25.56
CA TYR A 81 8.04 -25.69 24.20
C TYR A 81 8.88 -24.45 23.82
N GLY A 82 8.55 -23.28 24.37
CA GLY A 82 9.20 -22.00 24.13
C GLY A 82 8.79 -21.30 22.83
N MET A 83 7.85 -21.89 22.08
CA MET A 83 7.25 -21.31 20.87
C MET A 83 5.80 -21.71 20.75
N GLY A 84 4.97 -20.89 20.08
CA GLY A 84 3.60 -21.20 19.75
C GLY A 84 3.09 -20.32 18.59
N ALA A 85 2.06 -20.80 17.89
CA ALA A 85 1.31 -19.98 16.96
C ALA A 85 0.05 -19.44 17.66
N ILE A 86 -0.28 -18.20 17.36
CA ILE A 86 -1.50 -17.53 17.85
C ILE A 86 -2.17 -16.77 16.70
N ASP A 87 -3.51 -16.79 16.72
CA ASP A 87 -4.39 -16.05 15.82
C ASP A 87 -5.61 -15.57 16.61
N THR A 88 -6.22 -14.45 16.25
CA THR A 88 -7.37 -13.87 16.97
C THR A 88 -8.57 -13.72 16.06
N GLU A 89 -9.74 -14.14 16.57
CA GLU A 89 -11.03 -13.98 15.90
C GLU A 89 -11.81 -12.82 16.53
N THR A 90 -12.30 -11.91 15.69
CA THR A 90 -12.97 -10.68 16.12
C THR A 90 -14.29 -10.44 15.38
N ASP A 91 -15.13 -9.56 15.92
CA ASP A 91 -16.41 -9.18 15.30
C ASP A 91 -16.26 -8.11 14.20
N SER A 92 -15.12 -7.43 14.14
CA SER A 92 -14.82 -6.40 13.13
C SER A 92 -13.33 -6.29 12.87
N LEU A 93 -12.97 -5.62 11.76
CA LEU A 93 -11.57 -5.43 11.35
C LEU A 93 -10.86 -4.26 12.06
N ASP A 94 -11.58 -3.47 12.89
CA ASP A 94 -10.96 -2.38 13.67
C ASP A 94 -10.43 -2.90 15.01
N PRO A 95 -9.11 -3.05 15.22
CA PRO A 95 -8.55 -3.61 16.45
C PRO A 95 -8.85 -2.79 17.71
N ILE A 96 -9.21 -1.48 17.55
CA ILE A 96 -9.46 -0.58 18.66
C ILE A 96 -10.87 -0.79 19.24
N THR A 97 -11.85 -1.02 18.36
CA THR A 97 -13.27 -1.10 18.73
C THR A 97 -13.85 -2.49 18.64
N CYS A 98 -13.15 -3.45 18.03
CA CYS A 98 -13.62 -4.82 17.90
C CYS A 98 -13.85 -5.49 19.26
N THR A 99 -14.64 -6.56 19.22
CA THR A 99 -14.78 -7.51 20.33
C THR A 99 -13.98 -8.76 19.98
N LEU A 100 -13.08 -9.18 20.86
CA LEU A 100 -12.31 -10.41 20.70
C LEU A 100 -13.22 -11.62 20.95
N ALA A 101 -13.64 -12.30 19.87
CA ALA A 101 -14.50 -13.48 19.96
C ALA A 101 -13.79 -14.68 20.59
N GLY A 102 -12.50 -14.85 20.27
CA GLY A 102 -11.68 -15.91 20.83
C GLY A 102 -10.25 -15.89 20.33
N ALA A 103 -9.39 -16.70 20.93
CA ALA A 103 -8.02 -16.92 20.56
C ALA A 103 -7.79 -18.34 20.04
N CYS A 104 -7.03 -18.47 18.97
CA CYS A 104 -6.63 -19.74 18.36
C CYS A 104 -5.16 -19.97 18.67
N LEU A 105 -4.81 -21.17 19.11
CA LEU A 105 -3.47 -21.50 19.58
C LEU A 105 -2.98 -22.81 18.96
N TYR A 106 -1.69 -22.90 18.72
CA TYR A 106 -1.04 -24.15 18.34
C TYR A 106 0.37 -24.26 18.91
N VAL A 107 0.71 -25.46 19.37
CA VAL A 107 2.05 -25.87 19.75
C VAL A 107 2.28 -27.32 19.31
N PRO A 108 3.45 -27.66 18.73
CA PRO A 108 3.75 -29.04 18.32
C PRO A 108 3.61 -30.05 19.46
N GLY A 109 3.02 -31.19 19.13
CA GLY A 109 2.73 -32.25 20.13
C GLY A 109 1.37 -32.12 20.82
N SER A 110 0.67 -30.98 20.64
CA SER A 110 -0.72 -30.78 21.07
C SER A 110 -1.65 -30.65 19.86
N LYS A 111 -2.96 -30.82 20.08
CA LYS A 111 -3.96 -30.41 19.09
C LYS A 111 -4.01 -28.88 19.05
N ALA A 112 -4.40 -28.31 17.93
CA ALA A 112 -4.70 -26.89 17.91
C ALA A 112 -5.93 -26.57 18.77
N ALA A 113 -5.94 -25.43 19.41
CA ALA A 113 -6.97 -25.08 20.38
C ALA A 113 -7.67 -23.76 20.02
N TYR A 114 -8.96 -23.72 20.37
CA TYR A 114 -9.76 -22.50 20.35
C TYR A 114 -10.22 -22.16 21.77
N VAL A 115 -9.99 -20.92 22.18
CA VAL A 115 -10.42 -20.35 23.46
C VAL A 115 -11.55 -19.38 23.20
N PRO A 116 -12.84 -19.74 23.41
CA PRO A 116 -13.98 -18.84 23.21
C PRO A 116 -14.07 -17.81 24.34
N MET A 117 -14.29 -16.52 23.98
CA MET A 117 -14.30 -15.42 24.95
C MET A 117 -15.61 -14.60 24.92
N HIS A 118 -16.04 -14.09 23.76
CA HIS A 118 -17.21 -13.21 23.68
C HIS A 118 -18.22 -13.61 22.61
N HIS A 119 -18.48 -14.90 22.44
CA HIS A 119 -19.58 -15.33 21.60
C HIS A 119 -20.93 -15.02 22.24
N VAL A 120 -21.89 -14.64 21.43
CA VAL A 120 -23.26 -14.36 21.81
C VAL A 120 -24.23 -15.24 21.02
N SER A 121 -25.36 -15.59 21.63
CA SER A 121 -26.43 -16.24 20.90
C SER A 121 -27.02 -15.30 19.87
N TYR A 122 -26.94 -15.68 18.60
CA TYR A 122 -27.53 -14.90 17.49
C TYR A 122 -29.07 -14.84 17.54
N VAL A 123 -29.71 -15.66 18.38
CA VAL A 123 -31.16 -15.67 18.62
C VAL A 123 -31.56 -14.70 19.70
N THR A 124 -30.82 -14.68 20.81
CA THR A 124 -31.21 -13.91 22.01
C THR A 124 -30.31 -12.68 22.25
N GLY A 125 -29.15 -12.60 21.60
CA GLY A 125 -28.12 -11.58 21.86
C GLY A 125 -27.42 -11.72 23.22
N VAL A 126 -27.72 -12.80 23.97
CA VAL A 126 -27.13 -13.06 25.29
C VAL A 126 -25.79 -13.78 25.11
N GLN A 127 -24.83 -13.47 25.96
CA GLN A 127 -23.54 -14.14 26.00
C GLN A 127 -23.70 -15.67 26.12
N SER A 128 -22.98 -16.41 25.30
CA SER A 128 -22.97 -17.87 25.31
C SER A 128 -22.35 -18.39 26.62
N ALA A 129 -22.85 -19.50 27.14
CA ALA A 129 -22.30 -20.12 28.33
C ALA A 129 -20.94 -20.80 28.09
N ASN A 130 -20.19 -21.01 29.16
CA ASN A 130 -18.89 -21.71 29.15
C ASN A 130 -17.87 -21.10 28.22
N GLN A 131 -17.57 -19.84 28.45
CA GLN A 131 -16.50 -19.07 27.79
C GLN A 131 -15.45 -18.65 28.82
N VAL A 132 -14.26 -18.39 28.35
CA VAL A 132 -13.11 -18.07 29.20
C VAL A 132 -13.04 -16.54 29.43
N PRO A 133 -12.86 -16.10 30.69
CA PRO A 133 -12.68 -14.68 31.00
C PRO A 133 -11.41 -14.09 30.36
N ASP A 134 -11.45 -12.81 30.00
CA ASP A 134 -10.32 -12.06 29.45
C ASP A 134 -9.07 -12.15 30.33
N GLU A 135 -9.26 -12.10 31.65
CA GLU A 135 -8.20 -12.11 32.64
C GLU A 135 -7.33 -13.37 32.53
N VAL A 136 -7.93 -14.52 32.27
CA VAL A 136 -7.21 -15.82 32.13
C VAL A 136 -6.27 -15.78 30.93
N VAL A 137 -6.79 -15.40 29.74
CA VAL A 137 -5.98 -15.30 28.52
C VAL A 137 -4.91 -14.21 28.67
N ARG A 138 -5.28 -13.08 29.27
CA ARG A 138 -4.36 -11.98 29.57
C ARG A 138 -3.19 -12.41 30.44
N GLU A 139 -3.45 -13.10 31.56
CA GLU A 139 -2.42 -13.62 32.45
C GLU A 139 -1.49 -14.61 31.76
N CYS A 140 -2.05 -15.52 30.96
CA CYS A 140 -1.28 -16.48 30.19
C CYS A 140 -0.35 -15.78 29.18
N LEU A 141 -0.85 -14.79 28.42
CA LEU A 141 -0.03 -14.04 27.48
C LEU A 141 1.08 -13.25 28.18
N ILE A 142 0.81 -12.61 29.32
CA ILE A 142 1.83 -11.92 30.12
C ILE A 142 2.95 -12.89 30.53
N LYS A 143 2.60 -14.07 31.05
CA LYS A 143 3.59 -15.11 31.42
C LYS A 143 4.41 -15.58 30.22
N CYS A 144 3.78 -15.71 29.04
CA CYS A 144 4.48 -16.05 27.81
C CYS A 144 5.50 -14.96 27.41
N GLU A 145 5.11 -13.68 27.50
CA GLU A 145 6.03 -12.57 27.20
C GLU A 145 7.19 -12.50 28.22
N GLU A 146 6.94 -12.70 29.51
CA GLU A 146 7.98 -12.80 30.54
C GLU A 146 8.97 -13.94 30.26
N LYS A 147 8.47 -15.09 29.79
CA LYS A 147 9.30 -16.24 29.39
C LYS A 147 9.89 -16.10 27.97
N ARG A 148 9.59 -15.02 27.24
CA ARG A 148 10.06 -14.75 25.87
C ARG A 148 9.68 -15.88 24.91
N VAL A 149 8.44 -16.35 24.99
CA VAL A 149 7.89 -17.29 24.02
C VAL A 149 7.97 -16.69 22.62
N LYS A 150 8.40 -17.48 21.65
CA LYS A 150 8.49 -17.08 20.25
C LYS A 150 7.15 -17.27 19.57
N TRP A 151 6.44 -16.17 19.32
CA TRP A 151 5.14 -16.21 18.67
C TRP A 151 5.26 -16.25 17.14
N VAL A 152 4.58 -17.21 16.54
CA VAL A 152 4.41 -17.35 15.08
C VAL A 152 3.00 -16.89 14.73
N LEU A 153 2.90 -15.95 13.78
CA LEU A 153 1.63 -15.34 13.38
C LEU A 153 1.55 -15.17 11.86
N HIS A 154 0.36 -14.89 11.38
CA HIS A 154 0.13 -14.45 10.00
C HIS A 154 -0.56 -13.09 10.02
N ASN A 155 0.10 -12.02 9.55
CA ASN A 155 -0.31 -10.62 9.74
C ASN A 155 -0.27 -10.17 11.21
N ALA A 156 0.85 -10.43 11.85
CA ALA A 156 1.09 -10.25 13.29
C ALA A 156 0.76 -8.85 13.84
N LYS A 157 0.80 -7.83 13.00
CA LYS A 157 0.40 -6.47 13.39
C LYS A 157 -1.05 -6.42 13.87
N TYR A 158 -1.96 -7.13 13.21
CA TYR A 158 -3.37 -7.17 13.57
C TYR A 158 -3.58 -7.79 14.95
N ASP A 159 -3.08 -9.02 15.15
CA ASP A 159 -3.26 -9.74 16.42
C ASP A 159 -2.58 -9.04 17.59
N ARG A 160 -1.39 -8.45 17.36
CA ARG A 160 -0.71 -7.62 18.35
C ARG A 160 -1.58 -6.44 18.79
N ARG A 161 -2.24 -5.75 17.85
CA ARG A 161 -3.12 -4.62 18.15
C ARG A 161 -4.41 -5.09 18.84
N VAL A 162 -4.97 -6.21 18.43
CA VAL A 162 -6.13 -6.81 19.10
C VAL A 162 -5.79 -7.17 20.55
N CYS A 163 -4.70 -7.90 20.79
CA CYS A 163 -4.24 -8.23 22.14
C CYS A 163 -4.00 -6.97 22.99
N TRP A 164 -3.39 -5.94 22.40
CA TRP A 164 -3.18 -4.67 23.11
C TRP A 164 -4.48 -3.95 23.46
N ASN A 165 -5.36 -3.76 22.49
CA ASN A 165 -6.57 -2.96 22.67
C ASN A 165 -7.67 -3.69 23.47
N GLN A 166 -7.74 -5.02 23.39
CA GLN A 166 -8.77 -5.81 24.06
C GLN A 166 -8.28 -6.37 25.41
N LEU A 167 -7.05 -6.86 25.48
CA LEU A 167 -6.49 -7.51 26.68
C LEU A 167 -5.46 -6.67 27.43
N GLY A 168 -4.93 -5.59 26.84
CA GLY A 168 -3.86 -4.77 27.42
C GLY A 168 -2.51 -5.46 27.45
N VAL A 169 -2.25 -6.41 26.55
CA VAL A 169 -1.00 -7.15 26.42
C VAL A 169 -0.35 -6.90 25.07
N GLN A 170 0.92 -6.54 25.06
CA GLN A 170 1.72 -6.42 23.86
C GLN A 170 2.47 -7.72 23.58
N ILE A 171 1.94 -8.56 22.68
CA ILE A 171 2.65 -9.76 22.23
C ILE A 171 3.81 -9.38 21.29
N THR A 172 4.91 -10.14 21.37
CA THR A 172 6.13 -9.90 20.58
C THR A 172 6.27 -10.94 19.47
N PRO A 173 5.90 -10.61 18.21
CA PRO A 173 6.02 -11.54 17.10
C PRO A 173 7.49 -11.92 16.86
N TRP A 174 7.76 -13.22 16.72
CA TRP A 174 9.06 -13.74 16.34
C TRP A 174 9.14 -14.06 14.85
N TRP A 175 8.03 -14.52 14.25
CA TRP A 175 7.90 -14.83 12.84
C TRP A 175 6.50 -14.47 12.33
N ASP A 176 6.45 -13.59 11.35
CA ASP A 176 5.24 -13.29 10.60
C ASP A 176 5.30 -13.96 9.24
N THR A 177 4.44 -14.94 9.01
CA THR A 177 4.45 -15.76 7.78
C THR A 177 4.02 -14.97 6.55
N GLN A 178 3.23 -13.90 6.71
CA GLN A 178 2.83 -13.01 5.61
C GLN A 178 4.02 -12.15 5.15
N LEU A 179 4.77 -11.56 6.08
CA LEU A 179 5.97 -10.77 5.78
C LEU A 179 7.09 -11.65 5.24
N ALA A 180 7.26 -12.87 5.77
CA ALA A 180 8.22 -13.84 5.24
C ALA A 180 7.87 -14.22 3.79
N ALA A 181 6.59 -14.44 3.48
CA ALA A 181 6.14 -14.70 2.12
C ALA A 181 6.46 -13.55 1.17
N SER A 182 6.22 -12.29 1.58
CA SER A 182 6.53 -11.11 0.77
C SER A 182 8.04 -10.96 0.50
N CYS A 183 8.90 -11.34 1.45
CA CYS A 183 10.36 -11.36 1.26
C CYS A 183 10.80 -12.52 0.35
N LEU A 184 10.10 -13.65 0.38
CA LEU A 184 10.36 -14.80 -0.51
C LEU A 184 9.89 -14.52 -1.94
N ASN A 185 8.67 -13.97 -2.11
CA ASN A 185 8.15 -13.59 -3.41
C ASN A 185 7.05 -12.53 -3.28
N GLU A 186 7.36 -11.30 -3.62
CA GLU A 186 6.46 -10.14 -3.57
C GLU A 186 5.38 -10.14 -4.66
N ASN A 187 5.46 -11.03 -5.65
CA ASN A 187 4.51 -11.10 -6.77
C ASN A 187 3.36 -12.08 -6.52
N GLU A 188 3.36 -12.80 -5.40
CA GLU A 188 2.37 -13.81 -5.07
C GLU A 188 1.28 -13.29 -4.12
N SER A 189 0.22 -14.08 -3.96
CA SER A 189 -0.73 -13.85 -2.87
C SER A 189 -0.03 -14.01 -1.51
N HIS A 190 -0.37 -13.13 -0.57
CA HIS A 190 0.14 -13.21 0.80
C HIS A 190 -0.95 -13.68 1.78
N ARG A 191 -2.05 -14.27 1.29
CA ARG A 191 -3.12 -14.83 2.12
C ARG A 191 -2.70 -16.20 2.66
N LEU A 192 -2.95 -16.45 3.94
CA LEU A 192 -2.56 -17.71 4.61
C LEU A 192 -3.02 -18.94 3.83
N LYS A 193 -4.29 -19.01 3.47
CA LYS A 193 -4.89 -20.18 2.82
C LYS A 193 -4.36 -20.41 1.40
N ASP A 194 -4.10 -19.33 0.65
CA ASP A 194 -3.49 -19.43 -0.69
C ASP A 194 -2.06 -19.96 -0.62
N LEU A 195 -1.27 -19.46 0.36
CA LEU A 195 0.11 -19.87 0.56
C LEU A 195 0.20 -21.30 1.08
N HIS A 196 -0.65 -21.67 2.04
CA HIS A 196 -0.68 -23.02 2.60
C HIS A 196 -1.07 -24.06 1.54
N LEU A 197 -2.13 -23.79 0.77
CA LEU A 197 -2.55 -24.62 -0.36
C LEU A 197 -1.41 -24.87 -1.36
N LYS A 198 -0.67 -23.79 -1.67
CA LYS A 198 0.40 -23.86 -2.67
C LYS A 198 1.64 -24.60 -2.18
N TYR A 199 2.03 -24.44 -0.92
CA TYR A 199 3.34 -24.82 -0.42
C TYR A 199 3.33 -25.94 0.63
N CYS A 200 2.22 -26.17 1.31
CA CYS A 200 2.13 -27.09 2.42
C CYS A 200 1.14 -28.22 2.18
N ASP A 201 -0.11 -27.93 1.84
CA ASP A 201 -1.16 -28.93 1.63
C ASP A 201 -2.08 -28.57 0.46
N SER A 202 -1.92 -29.26 -0.66
CA SER A 202 -2.73 -29.09 -1.87
C SER A 202 -4.20 -29.54 -1.71
N GLN A 203 -4.56 -30.15 -0.57
CA GLN A 203 -5.93 -30.60 -0.28
C GLN A 203 -6.74 -29.56 0.51
N ASP A 204 -6.14 -28.42 0.87
CA ASP A 204 -6.86 -27.35 1.59
C ASP A 204 -8.02 -26.81 0.74
N ASP A 205 -9.17 -26.55 1.36
CA ASP A 205 -10.37 -26.09 0.66
C ASP A 205 -10.44 -24.56 0.61
N GLU A 206 -9.98 -23.98 -0.49
CA GLU A 206 -10.00 -22.52 -0.76
C GLU A 206 -11.39 -21.87 -0.64
N SER A 207 -12.47 -22.66 -0.74
CA SER A 207 -13.82 -22.12 -0.71
C SER A 207 -14.23 -21.58 0.67
N LEU A 208 -13.47 -21.91 1.71
CA LEU A 208 -13.72 -21.53 3.11
C LEU A 208 -12.95 -20.29 3.55
N THR A 209 -12.85 -19.28 2.71
CA THR A 209 -12.32 -17.98 3.13
C THR A 209 -13.36 -17.20 3.92
N TYR A 210 -12.89 -16.38 4.88
CA TYR A 210 -13.74 -15.53 5.72
C TYR A 210 -14.72 -14.69 4.90
N ASP A 211 -14.24 -13.96 3.91
CA ASP A 211 -15.04 -13.05 3.09
C ASP A 211 -16.22 -13.75 2.40
N LYS A 212 -15.99 -14.98 1.88
CA LYS A 212 -17.02 -15.74 1.17
C LYS A 212 -18.00 -16.43 2.11
N LEU A 213 -17.50 -16.89 3.27
CA LEU A 213 -18.32 -17.68 4.20
C LEU A 213 -19.15 -16.79 5.12
N PHE A 214 -18.54 -15.80 5.74
CA PHE A 214 -19.21 -15.00 6.79
C PHE A 214 -19.88 -13.72 6.26
N GLU A 215 -19.37 -13.08 5.25
CA GLU A 215 -19.94 -11.93 4.51
C GLU A 215 -20.80 -10.99 5.38
N GLY A 216 -20.17 -10.23 6.28
CA GLY A 216 -20.83 -9.24 7.13
C GLY A 216 -21.50 -9.80 8.38
N ILE A 217 -21.36 -11.12 8.69
CA ILE A 217 -21.76 -11.69 9.96
C ILE A 217 -20.58 -11.54 10.94
N PRO A 218 -20.76 -10.86 12.10
CA PRO A 218 -19.74 -10.81 13.14
C PRO A 218 -19.40 -12.21 13.65
N PHE A 219 -18.12 -12.51 13.83
CA PHE A 219 -17.69 -13.83 14.29
C PHE A 219 -18.24 -14.18 15.68
N THR A 220 -18.47 -13.17 16.52
CA THR A 220 -19.14 -13.33 17.83
C THR A 220 -20.53 -13.94 17.75
N TYR A 221 -21.25 -13.83 16.62
CA TYR A 221 -22.55 -14.49 16.42
C TYR A 221 -22.46 -15.94 15.94
N ILE A 222 -21.27 -16.41 15.58
CA ILE A 222 -21.08 -17.80 15.15
C ILE A 222 -21.12 -18.71 16.38
N PRO A 223 -21.91 -19.81 16.38
CA PRO A 223 -21.91 -20.74 17.50
C PRO A 223 -20.51 -21.27 17.79
N ILE A 224 -20.12 -21.30 19.05
CA ILE A 224 -18.77 -21.73 19.50
C ILE A 224 -18.37 -23.08 18.88
N THR A 225 -19.30 -24.03 18.81
CA THR A 225 -19.08 -25.37 18.22
C THR A 225 -18.86 -25.37 16.70
N THR A 226 -19.16 -24.27 16.05
CA THR A 226 -18.88 -24.07 14.62
C THR A 226 -17.65 -23.19 14.43
N GLY A 227 -17.54 -22.11 15.23
CA GLY A 227 -16.42 -21.17 15.18
C GLY A 227 -15.07 -21.86 15.39
N TYR A 228 -14.98 -22.77 16.37
CA TYR A 228 -13.71 -23.48 16.63
C TYR A 228 -13.25 -24.37 15.47
N LEU A 229 -14.18 -24.99 14.73
CA LEU A 229 -13.82 -25.81 13.56
C LEU A 229 -13.22 -24.97 12.43
N TYR A 230 -13.67 -23.73 12.30
CA TYR A 230 -13.17 -22.81 11.31
C TYR A 230 -11.83 -22.21 11.73
N ALA A 231 -11.73 -21.74 12.95
CA ALA A 231 -10.65 -20.91 13.45
C ALA A 231 -9.41 -21.70 13.91
N ALA A 232 -9.60 -22.85 14.59
CA ALA A 232 -8.49 -23.61 15.16
C ALA A 232 -7.50 -24.18 14.12
N GLY A 233 -7.88 -24.22 12.85
CA GLY A 233 -7.00 -24.68 11.78
C GLY A 233 -5.96 -23.64 11.33
N ASP A 234 -6.20 -22.35 11.51
CA ASP A 234 -5.35 -21.30 10.98
C ASP A 234 -3.98 -21.20 11.69
N PRO A 235 -3.83 -21.37 13.03
CA PRO A 235 -2.51 -21.46 13.65
C PRO A 235 -1.68 -22.69 13.25
N ILE A 236 -2.30 -23.83 12.88
CA ILE A 236 -1.58 -24.98 12.32
C ILE A 236 -1.00 -24.59 10.96
N LYS A 237 -1.83 -24.03 10.08
CA LYS A 237 -1.39 -23.56 8.75
C LYS A 237 -0.28 -22.52 8.86
N THR A 238 -0.40 -21.59 9.80
CA THR A 238 0.62 -20.59 10.10
C THR A 238 1.94 -21.24 10.52
N TRP A 239 1.88 -22.27 11.35
CA TRP A 239 3.05 -23.02 11.78
C TRP A 239 3.72 -23.79 10.62
N GLU A 240 2.94 -24.57 9.88
CA GLU A 240 3.44 -25.35 8.74
C GLU A 240 4.04 -24.46 7.66
N LEU A 241 3.42 -23.29 7.42
CA LEU A 241 3.94 -22.29 6.50
C LEU A 241 5.26 -21.69 7.01
N MET A 242 5.39 -21.42 8.30
CA MET A 242 6.64 -20.96 8.92
C MET A 242 7.75 -22.02 8.73
N GLU A 243 7.47 -23.30 9.00
CA GLU A 243 8.45 -24.38 8.81
C GLU A 243 8.90 -24.51 7.35
N PHE A 244 7.96 -24.34 6.40
CA PHE A 244 8.30 -24.27 4.98
C PHE A 244 9.19 -23.06 4.68
N GLN A 245 8.82 -21.87 5.12
CA GLN A 245 9.54 -20.63 4.84
C GLN A 245 10.96 -20.63 5.42
N GLN A 246 11.17 -21.21 6.60
CA GLN A 246 12.48 -21.33 7.23
C GLN A 246 13.46 -22.19 6.44
N LYS A 247 12.99 -23.08 5.57
CA LYS A 247 13.88 -23.87 4.68
C LYS A 247 14.55 -23.01 3.62
N TYR A 248 13.95 -21.86 3.28
CA TYR A 248 14.40 -20.99 2.17
C TYR A 248 14.85 -19.61 2.62
N LEU A 249 14.12 -18.97 3.56
CA LEU A 249 14.43 -17.65 4.06
C LEU A 249 15.47 -17.73 5.19
N THR A 250 16.71 -17.93 4.81
CA THR A 250 17.87 -18.05 5.71
C THR A 250 18.99 -17.13 5.27
N GLU A 251 19.89 -16.79 6.18
CA GLU A 251 21.09 -16.00 5.88
C GLU A 251 21.99 -16.69 4.84
N GLU A 252 22.06 -18.02 4.86
CA GLU A 252 22.87 -18.80 3.92
C GLU A 252 22.28 -18.78 2.50
N LYS A 253 20.96 -18.99 2.34
CA LYS A 253 20.32 -19.14 1.02
C LYS A 253 19.91 -17.82 0.40
N LEU A 254 19.38 -16.90 1.21
CA LEU A 254 18.82 -15.61 0.79
C LEU A 254 19.27 -14.50 1.74
N PRO A 255 20.58 -14.17 1.81
CA PRO A 255 21.13 -13.23 2.80
C PRO A 255 20.42 -11.87 2.79
N GLY A 256 20.15 -11.30 1.60
CA GLY A 256 19.48 -10.01 1.46
C GLY A 256 18.03 -10.05 1.95
N PRO A 257 17.14 -10.89 1.40
CA PRO A 257 15.76 -11.03 1.87
C PRO A 257 15.66 -11.41 3.34
N TYR A 258 16.55 -12.25 3.86
CA TYR A 258 16.60 -12.61 5.28
C TYR A 258 16.96 -11.41 6.16
N TYR A 259 17.97 -10.62 5.73
CA TYR A 259 18.32 -9.37 6.42
C TYR A 259 17.13 -8.42 6.48
N VAL A 260 16.45 -8.20 5.34
CA VAL A 260 15.27 -7.33 5.27
C VAL A 260 14.15 -7.84 6.19
N PHE A 261 13.87 -9.12 6.14
CA PHE A 261 12.86 -9.73 7.02
C PHE A 261 13.17 -9.52 8.50
N LYS A 262 14.40 -9.87 8.93
CA LYS A 262 14.78 -9.86 10.36
C LYS A 262 15.06 -8.48 10.92
N ASN A 263 15.62 -7.57 10.11
CA ASN A 263 16.10 -6.27 10.61
C ASN A 263 15.23 -5.09 10.19
N ILE A 264 14.31 -5.28 9.25
CA ILE A 264 13.42 -4.22 8.77
C ILE A 264 11.96 -4.62 9.00
N GLU A 265 11.47 -5.71 8.37
CA GLU A 265 10.03 -6.00 8.34
C GLU A 265 9.50 -6.52 9.69
N MET A 266 10.24 -7.35 10.41
CA MET A 266 9.82 -7.79 11.74
C MET A 266 9.91 -6.65 12.78
N PRO A 267 11.02 -5.87 12.86
CA PRO A 267 11.12 -4.77 13.82
C PRO A 267 10.18 -3.60 13.57
N ILE A 268 9.69 -3.39 12.35
CA ILE A 268 8.74 -2.31 12.05
C ILE A 268 7.30 -2.62 12.51
N ILE A 269 6.95 -3.89 12.79
CA ILE A 269 5.60 -4.27 13.26
C ILE A 269 5.18 -3.47 14.50
N PRO A 270 5.95 -3.44 15.62
CA PRO A 270 5.56 -2.67 16.79
C PRO A 270 5.49 -1.17 16.54
N VAL A 271 6.32 -0.65 15.63
CA VAL A 271 6.32 0.77 15.25
C VAL A 271 5.01 1.16 14.60
N VAL A 272 4.63 0.41 13.55
CA VAL A 272 3.40 0.67 12.79
C VAL A 272 2.16 0.43 13.65
N ALA A 273 2.17 -0.62 14.50
CA ALA A 273 1.10 -0.88 15.45
C ALA A 273 0.89 0.32 16.40
N ALA A 274 1.97 0.87 16.95
CA ALA A 274 1.90 2.04 17.84
C ALA A 274 1.38 3.30 17.11
N MET A 275 1.82 3.52 15.86
CA MET A 275 1.31 4.62 15.03
C MET A 275 -0.20 4.51 14.76
N GLU A 276 -0.64 3.32 14.35
CA GLU A 276 -2.04 3.05 14.05
C GLU A 276 -2.92 3.14 15.32
N ASP A 277 -2.41 2.75 16.48
CA ASP A 277 -3.14 2.86 17.75
C ASP A 277 -3.15 4.29 18.30
N ARG A 278 -2.09 5.07 18.06
CA ARG A 278 -2.03 6.49 18.43
C ARG A 278 -3.03 7.32 17.63
N GLY A 279 -3.07 7.15 16.31
CA GLY A 279 -3.90 7.90 15.39
C GLY A 279 -3.58 9.40 15.37
N ILE A 280 -4.20 10.14 14.45
CA ILE A 280 -4.02 11.60 14.31
C ILE A 280 -5.31 12.34 14.59
N CYS A 281 -5.22 13.51 15.25
CA CYS A 281 -6.36 14.37 15.52
C CYS A 281 -6.83 15.10 14.25
N LEU A 282 -8.14 15.29 14.14
CA LEU A 282 -8.78 16.10 13.11
C LEU A 282 -9.39 17.36 13.75
N ASP A 283 -9.08 18.51 13.16
CA ASP A 283 -9.75 19.78 13.47
C ASP A 283 -11.11 19.80 12.78
N LYS A 284 -12.17 19.49 13.53
CA LYS A 284 -13.54 19.38 13.02
C LYS A 284 -14.12 20.73 12.61
N GLU A 285 -13.75 21.80 13.31
CA GLU A 285 -14.21 23.15 13.04
C GLU A 285 -13.61 23.64 11.73
N PHE A 286 -12.30 23.52 11.58
CA PHE A 286 -11.62 23.83 10.32
C PHE A 286 -12.11 22.96 9.16
N ALA A 287 -12.38 21.67 9.37
CA ALA A 287 -12.95 20.80 8.34
C ALA A 287 -14.34 21.26 7.89
N ALA A 288 -15.18 21.73 8.82
CA ALA A 288 -16.50 22.28 8.49
C ALA A 288 -16.40 23.61 7.72
N GLU A 289 -15.49 24.51 8.10
CA GLU A 289 -15.20 25.74 7.37
C GLU A 289 -14.73 25.44 5.93
N LEU A 290 -13.83 24.47 5.80
CA LEU A 290 -13.29 24.06 4.51
C LEU A 290 -14.37 23.39 3.62
N SER A 291 -15.27 22.60 4.23
CA SER A 291 -16.42 22.02 3.55
C SER A 291 -17.34 23.11 3.01
N ALA A 292 -17.67 24.12 3.81
CA ALA A 292 -18.50 25.26 3.38
C ALA A 292 -17.84 26.00 2.20
N LYS A 293 -16.55 26.32 2.30
CA LYS A 293 -15.76 26.99 1.26
C LYS A 293 -15.75 26.19 -0.06
N TYR A 294 -15.50 24.89 0.00
CA TYR A 294 -15.43 24.05 -1.20
C TYR A 294 -16.82 23.80 -1.82
N ASN A 295 -17.86 23.74 -1.02
CA ASN A 295 -19.24 23.66 -1.53
C ASN A 295 -19.64 24.94 -2.28
N GLU A 296 -19.19 26.12 -1.83
CA GLU A 296 -19.39 27.37 -2.56
C GLU A 296 -18.62 27.38 -3.89
N GLN A 297 -17.34 27.02 -3.86
CA GLN A 297 -16.52 26.87 -5.07
C GLN A 297 -17.11 25.84 -6.06
N MET A 298 -17.70 24.75 -5.56
CA MET A 298 -18.38 23.77 -6.39
C MET A 298 -19.55 24.37 -7.17
N LYS A 299 -20.38 25.19 -6.50
CA LYS A 299 -21.51 25.88 -7.15
C LYS A 299 -21.02 26.85 -8.22
N GLU A 300 -19.98 27.61 -7.95
CA GLU A 300 -19.38 28.54 -8.93
C GLU A 300 -18.80 27.78 -10.15
N ARG A 301 -18.07 26.67 -9.91
CA ARG A 301 -17.48 25.86 -10.95
C ARG A 301 -18.52 25.11 -11.77
N GLU A 302 -19.58 24.68 -11.13
CA GLU A 302 -20.76 24.06 -11.79
C GLU A 302 -21.46 25.07 -12.71
N ALA A 303 -21.76 26.28 -12.21
CA ALA A 303 -22.35 27.36 -12.97
C ALA A 303 -21.49 27.70 -14.22
N ARG A 304 -20.17 27.76 -14.05
CA ARG A 304 -19.25 28.01 -15.16
C ARG A 304 -19.28 26.92 -16.24
N ILE A 305 -19.49 25.65 -15.87
CA ILE A 305 -19.65 24.58 -16.87
C ILE A 305 -20.95 24.81 -17.65
N TYR A 306 -22.03 25.13 -16.97
CA TYR A 306 -23.31 25.40 -17.64
C TYR A 306 -23.26 26.64 -18.51
N ASP A 307 -22.55 27.71 -18.09
CA ASP A 307 -22.32 28.88 -18.93
C ASP A 307 -21.59 28.52 -20.23
N VAL A 308 -20.61 27.61 -20.16
CA VAL A 308 -19.92 27.10 -21.36
C VAL A 308 -20.85 26.21 -22.21
N LEU A 309 -21.69 25.36 -21.58
CA LEU A 309 -22.66 24.53 -22.28
C LEU A 309 -23.76 25.36 -22.98
N ASP A 310 -24.16 26.46 -22.37
CA ASP A 310 -25.17 27.37 -22.95
C ASP A 310 -24.68 28.01 -24.24
N MET A 311 -23.35 28.17 -24.44
CA MET A 311 -22.80 28.62 -25.72
C MET A 311 -23.05 27.61 -26.87
N TYR A 312 -23.32 26.36 -26.57
CA TYR A 312 -23.58 25.26 -27.50
C TYR A 312 -25.01 24.73 -27.39
N LYS A 313 -25.94 25.55 -26.88
CA LYS A 313 -27.33 25.15 -26.61
C LYS A 313 -28.03 24.68 -27.88
N SER A 314 -27.80 25.35 -29.01
CA SER A 314 -28.41 25.00 -30.30
C SER A 314 -27.97 23.62 -30.78
N GLU A 315 -26.70 23.33 -30.72
CA GLU A 315 -26.08 22.07 -31.14
C GLU A 315 -26.52 20.92 -30.20
N ILE A 316 -26.67 21.21 -28.90
CA ILE A 316 -27.18 20.26 -27.92
C ILE A 316 -28.64 19.91 -28.22
N GLU A 317 -29.50 20.87 -28.52
CA GLU A 317 -30.89 20.64 -28.84
C GLU A 317 -31.05 19.93 -30.21
N GLU A 318 -30.26 20.26 -31.20
CA GLU A 318 -30.22 19.55 -32.49
C GLU A 318 -29.80 18.08 -32.30
N TYR A 319 -28.79 17.82 -31.46
CA TYR A 319 -28.39 16.46 -31.11
C TYR A 319 -29.53 15.68 -30.45
N LYS A 320 -30.20 16.28 -29.45
CA LYS A 320 -31.34 15.66 -28.75
C LYS A 320 -32.49 15.31 -29.71
N GLN A 321 -32.79 16.19 -30.64
CA GLN A 321 -33.85 15.96 -31.64
C GLN A 321 -33.46 14.84 -32.64
N SER A 322 -32.23 14.79 -33.09
CA SER A 322 -31.73 13.79 -34.04
C SER A 322 -31.48 12.43 -33.41
N HIS A 323 -31.37 12.35 -32.07
CA HIS A 323 -31.10 11.13 -31.31
C HIS A 323 -32.16 10.89 -30.23
N PRO A 324 -33.39 10.47 -30.55
CA PRO A 324 -34.49 10.32 -29.59
C PRO A 324 -34.21 9.46 -28.36
N ASN A 325 -33.27 8.54 -28.48
CA ASN A 325 -32.83 7.63 -27.39
C ASN A 325 -31.53 8.10 -26.70
N HIS A 326 -31.18 9.39 -26.79
CA HIS A 326 -30.00 9.92 -26.09
C HIS A 326 -30.13 9.78 -24.59
N ILE A 327 -28.98 9.75 -23.91
CA ILE A 327 -28.88 9.63 -22.43
C ILE A 327 -28.65 11.00 -21.75
N LEU A 328 -28.68 12.11 -22.49
CA LEU A 328 -28.48 13.44 -21.91
C LEU A 328 -29.68 13.81 -21.04
N SER A 329 -29.44 14.16 -19.82
CA SER A 329 -30.40 14.73 -18.88
C SER A 329 -30.59 16.25 -19.09
N ASP A 330 -31.59 16.82 -18.47
CA ASP A 330 -31.79 18.27 -18.43
C ASP A 330 -31.89 18.73 -16.95
N PRO A 331 -30.91 19.47 -16.45
CA PRO A 331 -29.65 19.84 -17.09
C PRO A 331 -28.71 18.64 -17.36
N ILE A 332 -27.74 18.82 -18.26
CA ILE A 332 -26.74 17.79 -18.57
C ILE A 332 -25.98 17.37 -17.32
N GLY A 333 -25.90 16.06 -17.09
CA GLY A 333 -25.22 15.49 -15.91
C GLY A 333 -23.70 15.61 -16.02
N ILE A 334 -23.12 16.70 -15.49
CA ILE A 334 -21.66 17.00 -15.56
C ILE A 334 -20.79 15.97 -14.83
N GLY A 335 -21.34 15.26 -13.86
CA GLY A 335 -20.70 14.12 -13.18
C GLY A 335 -20.68 12.84 -14.01
N SER A 336 -21.49 12.76 -15.06
CA SER A 336 -21.60 11.57 -15.91
C SER A 336 -20.57 11.58 -17.03
N SER A 337 -19.55 10.72 -16.93
CA SER A 337 -18.54 10.56 -18.01
C SER A 337 -19.16 10.22 -19.36
N LYS A 338 -20.31 9.50 -19.38
CA LYS A 338 -21.01 9.16 -20.61
C LYS A 338 -21.68 10.36 -21.27
N GLN A 339 -22.34 11.22 -20.48
CA GLN A 339 -22.97 12.44 -21.00
C GLN A 339 -21.91 13.44 -21.47
N ILE A 340 -20.84 13.62 -20.70
CA ILE A 340 -19.72 14.48 -21.08
C ILE A 340 -19.01 13.98 -22.36
N ALA A 341 -18.89 12.66 -22.56
CA ALA A 341 -18.34 12.11 -23.79
C ALA A 341 -19.21 12.45 -25.02
N ILE A 342 -20.54 12.45 -24.89
CA ILE A 342 -21.44 12.89 -25.94
C ILE A 342 -21.21 14.37 -26.26
N VAL A 343 -21.14 15.22 -25.24
CA VAL A 343 -20.89 16.66 -25.42
C VAL A 343 -19.56 16.89 -26.16
N LEU A 344 -18.47 16.28 -25.67
CA LEU A 344 -17.13 16.53 -26.24
C LEU A 344 -16.99 15.98 -27.67
N TYR A 345 -17.46 14.76 -27.93
CA TYR A 345 -17.13 14.04 -29.15
C TYR A 345 -18.22 14.07 -30.20
N ASP A 346 -19.51 13.98 -29.79
CA ASP A 346 -20.62 13.90 -30.72
C ASP A 346 -21.21 15.29 -31.05
N ILE A 347 -21.24 16.21 -30.07
CA ILE A 347 -21.80 17.54 -30.24
C ILE A 347 -20.73 18.54 -30.67
N LEU A 348 -19.59 18.61 -29.91
CA LEU A 348 -18.50 19.54 -30.22
C LEU A 348 -17.52 19.00 -31.27
N GLY A 349 -17.66 17.76 -31.72
CA GLY A 349 -16.81 17.16 -32.76
C GLY A 349 -15.33 17.07 -32.43
N LEU A 350 -14.98 17.10 -31.15
CA LEU A 350 -13.57 16.99 -30.71
C LEU A 350 -13.04 15.59 -31.01
N THR A 351 -11.75 15.48 -31.20
CA THR A 351 -11.06 14.17 -31.34
C THR A 351 -10.27 13.87 -30.10
N SER A 352 -10.46 12.66 -29.54
CA SER A 352 -9.67 12.23 -28.39
C SER A 352 -8.19 12.19 -28.72
N PRO A 353 -7.31 12.79 -27.90
CA PRO A 353 -5.86 12.68 -28.07
C PRO A 353 -5.33 11.26 -27.75
N ASP A 354 -6.16 10.39 -27.18
CA ASP A 354 -5.86 8.99 -26.90
C ASP A 354 -6.66 8.06 -27.83
N LYS A 355 -5.95 7.41 -28.76
CA LYS A 355 -6.56 6.52 -29.77
C LYS A 355 -7.14 5.24 -29.15
N GLU A 356 -6.61 4.80 -28.00
CA GLU A 356 -7.11 3.62 -27.27
C GLU A 356 -8.38 3.96 -26.50
N LYS A 357 -8.59 5.23 -26.18
CA LYS A 357 -9.74 5.75 -25.46
C LYS A 357 -10.45 6.85 -26.27
N PRO A 358 -11.05 6.51 -27.41
CA PRO A 358 -11.60 7.50 -28.35
C PRO A 358 -12.74 8.34 -27.76
N ARG A 359 -13.31 7.92 -26.67
CA ARG A 359 -14.38 8.63 -25.92
C ARG A 359 -14.00 8.87 -24.45
N GLY A 360 -12.71 8.93 -24.14
CA GLY A 360 -12.20 9.14 -22.80
C GLY A 360 -12.52 10.55 -22.28
N THR A 361 -12.88 10.67 -21.01
CA THR A 361 -13.08 11.94 -20.31
C THR A 361 -12.22 12.01 -19.04
N GLY A 362 -11.14 11.22 -18.99
CA GLY A 362 -10.19 11.23 -17.89
C GLY A 362 -9.37 12.53 -17.84
N GLU A 363 -8.72 12.78 -16.72
CA GLU A 363 -7.92 13.97 -16.47
C GLU A 363 -6.85 14.18 -17.54
N ASP A 364 -6.11 13.11 -17.88
CA ASP A 364 -5.06 13.08 -18.90
C ASP A 364 -5.56 13.49 -20.30
N ILE A 365 -6.78 13.11 -20.62
CA ILE A 365 -7.42 13.42 -21.90
C ILE A 365 -7.92 14.87 -21.91
N LEU A 366 -8.61 15.28 -20.85
CA LEU A 366 -9.14 16.64 -20.73
C LEU A 366 -8.01 17.71 -20.72
N LEU A 367 -6.88 17.41 -20.07
CA LEU A 367 -5.68 18.26 -20.08
C LEU A 367 -5.13 18.46 -21.50
N ARG A 368 -5.10 17.38 -22.31
CA ARG A 368 -4.59 17.43 -23.69
C ARG A 368 -5.60 18.01 -24.69
N LEU A 369 -6.89 17.95 -24.39
CA LEU A 369 -7.92 18.61 -25.20
C LEU A 369 -7.85 20.13 -25.07
N ASP A 370 -7.47 20.63 -23.89
CA ASP A 370 -7.21 22.05 -23.59
C ASP A 370 -8.27 23.04 -24.13
N THR A 371 -9.55 22.68 -23.97
CA THR A 371 -10.69 23.51 -24.37
C THR A 371 -11.33 24.19 -23.15
N PRO A 372 -12.13 25.29 -23.33
CA PRO A 372 -12.81 25.92 -22.21
C PRO A 372 -13.68 24.95 -21.38
N ILE A 373 -14.38 24.01 -22.06
CA ILE A 373 -15.19 23.00 -21.38
C ILE A 373 -14.32 21.98 -20.63
N SER A 374 -13.19 21.52 -21.23
CA SER A 374 -12.31 20.58 -20.58
C SER A 374 -11.63 21.17 -19.33
N GLN A 375 -11.21 22.42 -19.39
CA GLN A 375 -10.65 23.13 -18.24
C GLN A 375 -11.68 23.34 -17.13
N ALA A 376 -12.92 23.73 -17.47
CA ALA A 376 -13.99 23.88 -16.49
C ALA A 376 -14.31 22.54 -15.80
N LEU A 377 -14.36 21.45 -16.57
CA LEU A 377 -14.58 20.10 -16.03
C LEU A 377 -13.44 19.63 -15.12
N LEU A 378 -12.19 19.91 -15.47
CA LEU A 378 -11.01 19.59 -14.64
C LEU A 378 -11.11 20.29 -13.29
N ASN A 379 -11.34 21.59 -13.27
CA ASN A 379 -11.47 22.38 -12.05
C ASN A 379 -12.65 21.89 -11.16
N TYR A 380 -13.78 21.56 -11.76
CA TYR A 380 -14.93 21.02 -11.05
C TYR A 380 -14.61 19.66 -10.42
N ARG A 381 -14.04 18.72 -11.21
CA ARG A 381 -13.72 17.37 -10.74
C ARG A 381 -12.65 17.35 -9.67
N GLU A 382 -11.66 18.23 -9.76
CA GLU A 382 -10.66 18.39 -8.70
C GLU A 382 -11.32 18.76 -7.36
N THR A 383 -12.16 19.82 -7.35
CA THR A 383 -12.85 20.23 -6.12
C THR A 383 -13.81 19.17 -5.61
N ALA A 384 -14.58 18.52 -6.50
CA ALA A 384 -15.50 17.47 -6.14
C ALA A 384 -14.77 16.27 -5.47
N LYS A 385 -13.60 15.91 -6.01
CA LYS A 385 -12.76 14.87 -5.45
C LYS A 385 -12.21 15.25 -4.09
N LEU A 386 -11.70 16.47 -3.95
CA LEU A 386 -11.17 16.98 -2.67
C LEU A 386 -12.24 17.00 -1.58
N LEU A 387 -13.42 17.50 -1.92
CA LEU A 387 -14.56 17.59 -1.00
C LEU A 387 -15.03 16.18 -0.59
N SER A 388 -15.40 15.33 -1.55
CA SER A 388 -16.02 14.03 -1.26
C SER A 388 -15.04 13.00 -0.69
N THR A 389 -13.76 13.04 -1.08
CA THR A 389 -12.78 12.03 -0.66
C THR A 389 -12.13 12.37 0.68
N TYR A 390 -11.92 13.66 0.96
CA TYR A 390 -11.16 14.09 2.13
C TYR A 390 -12.01 14.94 3.08
N VAL A 391 -12.52 16.10 2.64
CA VAL A 391 -13.08 17.09 3.56
C VAL A 391 -14.34 16.58 4.25
N ASP A 392 -15.33 16.10 3.49
CA ASP A 392 -16.61 15.61 4.04
C ASP A 392 -16.48 14.20 4.64
N LYS A 393 -15.56 13.39 4.11
CA LYS A 393 -15.40 12.01 4.57
C LYS A 393 -14.70 11.90 5.91
N MET A 394 -13.63 12.69 6.14
CA MET A 394 -12.77 12.55 7.33
C MET A 394 -13.50 12.71 8.66
N PRO A 395 -14.40 13.70 8.86
CA PRO A 395 -15.17 13.80 10.10
C PRO A 395 -16.07 12.58 10.38
N GLY A 396 -16.57 11.93 9.32
CA GLY A 396 -17.47 10.78 9.42
C GLY A 396 -16.78 9.45 9.76
N ILE A 397 -15.47 9.37 9.65
CA ILE A 397 -14.69 8.14 9.92
C ILE A 397 -13.86 8.23 11.21
N LEU A 398 -14.08 9.24 12.02
CA LEU A 398 -13.43 9.32 13.33
C LEU A 398 -13.81 8.13 14.19
N ASN A 399 -12.81 7.50 14.79
CA ASN A 399 -13.03 6.37 15.69
C ASN A 399 -13.85 6.82 16.91
N PRO A 400 -14.98 6.16 17.23
CA PRO A 400 -15.88 6.61 18.30
C PRO A 400 -15.27 6.51 19.69
N LYS A 401 -14.24 5.66 19.89
CA LYS A 401 -13.57 5.48 21.18
C LYS A 401 -12.49 6.52 21.42
N THR A 402 -11.77 6.93 20.38
CA THR A 402 -10.60 7.82 20.50
C THR A 402 -10.86 9.23 19.99
N GLY A 403 -11.84 9.42 19.12
CA GLY A 403 -12.10 10.68 18.43
C GLY A 403 -11.07 11.05 17.37
N LYS A 404 -10.18 10.13 17.00
CA LYS A 404 -9.08 10.31 16.06
C LYS A 404 -9.27 9.51 14.77
N ILE A 405 -8.42 9.77 13.78
CA ILE A 405 -8.29 8.98 12.56
C ILE A 405 -7.17 7.95 12.75
N HIS A 406 -7.48 6.69 12.51
CA HIS A 406 -6.56 5.57 12.57
C HIS A 406 -6.48 4.92 11.20
N CYS A 407 -5.50 5.33 10.39
CA CYS A 407 -5.26 4.68 9.10
C CYS A 407 -4.48 3.37 9.28
N SER A 408 -4.64 2.44 8.34
CA SER A 408 -3.86 1.20 8.28
C SER A 408 -2.66 1.36 7.34
N PHE A 409 -1.47 0.95 7.77
CA PHE A 409 -0.25 0.89 6.97
C PHE A 409 0.08 -0.54 6.60
N HIS A 410 0.22 -0.83 5.30
CA HIS A 410 0.55 -2.15 4.79
C HIS A 410 2.02 -2.21 4.38
N GLN A 411 2.81 -3.06 5.04
CA GLN A 411 4.25 -3.19 4.84
C GLN A 411 4.61 -3.80 3.48
N TYR A 412 3.72 -4.61 2.93
CA TYR A 412 3.86 -5.34 1.66
C TYR A 412 2.91 -4.83 0.56
N GLY A 413 2.25 -3.69 0.77
CA GLY A 413 1.27 -3.13 -0.18
C GLY A 413 1.87 -2.62 -1.49
N ALA A 414 3.20 -2.42 -1.53
CA ALA A 414 3.94 -2.07 -2.74
C ALA A 414 5.12 -3.02 -2.95
N ALA A 415 5.28 -3.52 -4.16
CA ALA A 415 6.36 -4.45 -4.52
C ALA A 415 7.78 -3.85 -4.35
N THR A 416 7.90 -2.53 -4.24
CA THR A 416 9.15 -1.82 -3.93
C THR A 416 9.50 -1.85 -2.43
N GLY A 417 8.61 -2.32 -1.55
CA GLY A 417 8.78 -2.28 -0.10
C GLY A 417 8.32 -0.97 0.55
N ARG A 418 7.79 -0.01 -0.22
CA ARG A 418 7.11 1.16 0.35
C ARG A 418 5.85 0.73 1.09
N PHE A 419 5.47 1.50 2.11
CA PHE A 419 4.13 1.37 2.69
C PHE A 419 3.06 1.76 1.68
N SER A 420 1.92 1.11 1.76
CA SER A 420 0.66 1.69 1.31
C SER A 420 -0.25 1.92 2.52
N SER A 421 -1.22 2.81 2.40
CA SER A 421 -2.18 3.04 3.48
C SER A 421 -3.62 2.94 3.00
N SER A 422 -4.50 2.53 3.92
CA SER A 422 -5.95 2.45 3.69
C SER A 422 -6.72 2.86 4.95
N ASP A 423 -8.00 3.07 4.81
CA ASP A 423 -8.99 3.24 5.86
C ASP A 423 -8.71 4.35 6.89
N PRO A 424 -8.39 5.61 6.45
CA PRO A 424 -8.28 6.15 5.10
C PRO A 424 -6.85 6.08 4.53
N ASN A 425 -6.70 6.26 3.20
CA ASN A 425 -5.38 6.40 2.60
C ASN A 425 -4.82 7.81 2.86
N MET A 426 -3.99 7.94 3.89
CA MET A 426 -3.35 9.21 4.28
C MET A 426 -2.19 9.60 3.37
N GLN A 427 -1.60 8.64 2.65
CA GLN A 427 -0.46 8.89 1.75
C GLN A 427 -0.87 9.55 0.43
N ASN A 428 -2.17 9.50 0.07
CA ASN A 428 -2.69 10.08 -1.17
C ASN A 428 -3.33 11.46 -0.98
N ILE A 429 -3.23 12.08 0.21
CA ILE A 429 -3.68 13.45 0.42
C ILE A 429 -2.80 14.39 -0.42
N PRO A 430 -3.40 15.19 -1.34
CA PRO A 430 -2.65 15.97 -2.30
C PRO A 430 -1.62 16.92 -1.65
N SER A 431 -0.36 16.83 -2.07
CA SER A 431 0.72 17.68 -1.55
C SER A 431 0.62 19.13 -2.04
N HIS A 432 0.02 19.36 -3.21
CA HIS A 432 -0.19 20.70 -3.76
C HIS A 432 -1.33 21.47 -3.08
N ASN A 433 -2.27 20.75 -2.44
CA ASN A 433 -3.37 21.37 -1.67
C ASN A 433 -3.07 21.30 -0.17
N LYS A 434 -2.30 22.30 0.29
CA LYS A 434 -1.91 22.38 1.70
C LYS A 434 -3.08 22.58 2.66
N GLU A 435 -4.20 23.15 2.19
CA GLU A 435 -5.37 23.43 3.05
C GLU A 435 -5.98 22.16 3.63
N ILE A 436 -6.10 21.09 2.81
CA ILE A 436 -6.64 19.80 3.30
C ILE A 436 -5.76 19.20 4.39
N ARG A 437 -4.43 19.32 4.24
CA ARG A 437 -3.50 18.79 5.23
C ARG A 437 -3.61 19.53 6.57
N LYS A 438 -3.95 20.82 6.57
CA LYS A 438 -4.17 21.62 7.79
C LYS A 438 -5.33 21.15 8.66
N MET A 439 -6.23 20.30 8.14
CA MET A 439 -7.25 19.65 8.98
C MET A 439 -6.66 18.71 10.03
N PHE A 440 -5.43 18.21 9.83
CA PHE A 440 -4.79 17.26 10.73
C PHE A 440 -3.84 17.98 11.68
N ARG A 441 -3.94 17.67 12.96
CA ARG A 441 -3.21 18.35 14.03
C ARG A 441 -2.74 17.37 15.11
N GLY A 442 -1.81 17.80 15.95
CA GLY A 442 -1.45 17.11 17.18
C GLY A 442 -2.55 17.16 18.23
N GLU A 443 -2.41 16.40 19.28
CA GLU A 443 -3.26 16.53 20.48
C GLU A 443 -3.17 17.95 21.10
N PRO A 444 -4.16 18.36 21.88
CA PRO A 444 -4.08 19.63 22.60
C PRO A 444 -2.79 19.74 23.45
N GLY A 445 -2.00 20.79 23.23
CA GLY A 445 -0.69 20.97 23.84
C GLY A 445 0.49 20.31 23.13
N TYR A 446 0.22 19.60 22.02
CA TYR A 446 1.24 19.00 21.17
C TYR A 446 1.40 19.78 19.86
N VAL A 447 2.60 19.70 19.33
CA VAL A 447 2.94 20.17 17.97
C VAL A 447 3.29 18.98 17.08
N LEU A 448 3.10 19.16 15.77
CA LEU A 448 3.56 18.21 14.76
C LEU A 448 4.99 18.55 14.35
N ILE A 449 5.79 17.53 14.16
CA ILE A 449 7.14 17.63 13.59
C ILE A 449 7.16 16.77 12.33
N SER A 450 7.21 17.44 11.19
CA SER A 450 7.38 16.83 9.88
C SER A 450 8.87 16.76 9.57
N SER A 451 9.40 15.56 9.41
CA SER A 451 10.80 15.33 9.06
C SER A 451 10.91 14.62 7.71
N ASP A 452 11.55 15.26 6.74
CA ASP A 452 11.65 14.81 5.35
C ASP A 452 13.10 14.62 4.92
N PHE A 453 13.37 13.55 4.16
CA PHE A 453 14.67 13.33 3.55
C PHE A 453 14.86 14.23 2.32
N SER A 454 15.78 15.15 2.41
CA SER A 454 16.13 16.04 1.28
C SER A 454 16.78 15.23 0.15
N GLN A 455 16.11 15.15 -1.00
CA GLN A 455 16.61 14.46 -2.20
C GLN A 455 17.03 13.01 -1.96
N GLN A 456 16.23 12.24 -1.23
CA GLN A 456 16.54 10.85 -0.84
C GLN A 456 16.89 9.96 -2.04
N GLU A 457 16.04 9.94 -3.06
CA GLU A 457 16.22 9.08 -4.24
C GLU A 457 17.45 9.47 -5.08
N PRO A 458 17.74 10.75 -5.41
CA PRO A 458 18.98 11.12 -6.09
C PRO A 458 20.24 10.82 -5.29
N ARG A 459 20.23 10.93 -3.95
CA ARG A 459 21.37 10.52 -3.10
C ARG A 459 21.56 9.01 -3.13
N THR A 460 20.47 8.26 -3.15
CA THR A 460 20.50 6.80 -3.34
C THR A 460 21.06 6.44 -4.71
N LEU A 461 20.67 7.14 -5.77
CA LEU A 461 21.25 6.95 -7.12
C LEU A 461 22.76 7.22 -7.13
N ALA A 462 23.22 8.30 -6.51
CA ALA A 462 24.64 8.63 -6.40
C ALA A 462 25.41 7.51 -5.69
N HIS A 463 24.87 6.97 -4.61
CA HIS A 463 25.45 5.83 -3.88
C HIS A 463 25.53 4.57 -4.75
N MET A 464 24.41 4.18 -5.39
CA MET A 464 24.31 2.95 -6.15
C MET A 464 25.17 2.97 -7.42
N SER A 465 25.18 4.09 -8.12
CA SER A 465 26.00 4.29 -9.34
C SER A 465 27.49 4.47 -9.05
N LYS A 466 27.82 4.89 -7.81
CA LYS A 466 29.19 5.28 -7.41
C LYS A 466 29.79 6.35 -8.33
N ASP A 467 28.95 7.25 -8.82
CA ASP A 467 29.38 8.37 -9.66
C ASP A 467 30.03 9.45 -8.80
N GLU A 468 31.34 9.67 -9.02
CA GLU A 468 32.15 10.59 -8.21
C GLU A 468 31.67 12.03 -8.31
N ASN A 469 31.24 12.46 -9.50
CA ASN A 469 30.78 13.84 -9.71
C ASN A 469 29.50 14.10 -8.92
N MET A 470 28.59 13.11 -8.91
CA MET A 470 27.34 13.21 -8.18
C MET A 470 27.56 13.14 -6.67
N ILE A 471 28.45 12.24 -6.20
CA ILE A 471 28.82 12.12 -4.79
C ILE A 471 29.50 13.41 -4.32
N GLN A 472 30.47 13.94 -5.09
CA GLN A 472 31.18 15.16 -4.73
C GLN A 472 30.26 16.37 -4.64
N ALA A 473 29.28 16.49 -5.55
CA ALA A 473 28.29 17.57 -5.47
C ALA A 473 27.52 17.56 -4.13
N TYR A 474 27.19 16.38 -3.60
CA TYR A 474 26.55 16.26 -2.30
C TYR A 474 27.50 16.51 -1.12
N ILE A 475 28.77 16.10 -1.22
CA ILE A 475 29.80 16.43 -0.21
C ILE A 475 30.02 17.94 -0.13
N ASP A 476 30.03 18.62 -1.29
CA ASP A 476 30.14 20.08 -1.39
C ASP A 476 28.85 20.82 -0.95
N GLY A 477 27.81 20.10 -0.52
CA GLY A 477 26.55 20.69 -0.08
C GLY A 477 25.71 21.33 -1.21
N LYS A 478 25.96 20.96 -2.46
CA LYS A 478 25.24 21.51 -3.62
C LYS A 478 23.85 20.90 -3.77
N ASP A 479 22.88 21.70 -4.18
CA ASP A 479 21.62 21.21 -4.71
C ASP A 479 21.85 20.60 -6.09
N ILE A 480 21.69 19.28 -6.22
CA ILE A 480 21.99 18.55 -7.46
C ILE A 480 21.13 19.03 -8.63
N TYR A 481 19.88 19.43 -8.38
CA TYR A 481 18.99 19.91 -9.44
C TYR A 481 19.45 21.28 -9.96
N ALA A 482 19.81 22.20 -9.05
CA ALA A 482 20.36 23.50 -9.40
C ALA A 482 21.72 23.38 -10.11
N TRP A 483 22.57 22.45 -9.64
CA TRP A 483 23.88 22.19 -10.26
C TRP A 483 23.76 21.65 -11.70
N ILE A 484 22.82 20.77 -11.95
CA ILE A 484 22.55 20.26 -13.29
C ILE A 484 21.87 21.34 -14.14
N ALA A 485 20.99 22.17 -13.57
CA ALA A 485 20.35 23.28 -14.24
C ALA A 485 21.40 24.31 -14.75
N GLU A 486 22.46 24.61 -13.98
CA GLU A 486 23.59 25.42 -14.41
C GLU A 486 24.18 24.91 -15.73
N LYS A 487 24.41 23.61 -15.85
CA LYS A 487 24.98 22.98 -17.05
C LYS A 487 24.01 22.98 -18.25
N ILE A 488 22.73 22.69 -18.00
CA ILE A 488 21.70 22.63 -19.05
C ILE A 488 21.39 24.04 -19.61
N TYR A 489 21.10 24.97 -18.69
CA TYR A 489 20.70 26.34 -19.08
C TYR A 489 21.85 27.30 -19.32
N LYS A 490 23.10 26.88 -18.98
CA LYS A 490 24.33 27.69 -19.13
C LYS A 490 24.23 29.05 -18.42
N VAL A 491 23.64 29.05 -17.22
CA VAL A 491 23.54 30.20 -16.33
C VAL A 491 24.22 29.86 -15.00
N PRO A 492 24.70 30.85 -14.22
CA PRO A 492 25.37 30.58 -12.95
C PRO A 492 24.50 29.72 -11.98
N TYR A 493 25.16 28.89 -11.17
CA TYR A 493 24.52 28.02 -10.20
C TYR A 493 23.52 28.76 -9.29
N GLU A 494 23.87 29.96 -8.81
CA GLU A 494 23.02 30.77 -7.96
C GLU A 494 21.72 31.22 -8.67
N GLU A 495 21.74 31.39 -9.97
CA GLU A 495 20.54 31.68 -10.78
C GLU A 495 19.65 30.45 -11.04
N CYS A 496 20.10 29.29 -10.64
CA CYS A 496 19.33 28.03 -10.69
C CYS A 496 18.72 27.61 -9.34
N LYS A 497 18.97 28.39 -8.28
CA LYS A 497 18.44 28.12 -6.93
C LYS A 497 17.07 28.77 -6.73
N GLU A 498 16.26 28.19 -5.87
CA GLU A 498 14.95 28.73 -5.48
C GLU A 498 15.05 30.04 -4.70
N PHE A 499 16.13 30.19 -3.93
CA PHE A 499 16.43 31.41 -3.17
C PHE A 499 17.77 31.97 -3.57
N ARG A 500 17.85 33.29 -3.63
CA ARG A 500 19.12 34.03 -3.84
C ARG A 500 19.97 34.03 -2.57
N PRO A 501 21.24 34.37 -2.64
CA PRO A 501 22.12 34.46 -1.46
C PRO A 501 21.60 35.42 -0.36
N ASP A 502 20.81 36.41 -0.72
CA ASP A 502 20.18 37.37 0.19
C ASP A 502 18.86 36.83 0.85
N GLY A 503 18.49 35.58 0.57
CA GLY A 503 17.28 34.95 1.10
C GLY A 503 16.00 35.27 0.31
N THR A 504 16.07 36.13 -0.75
CA THR A 504 14.90 36.46 -1.56
C THR A 504 14.53 35.29 -2.51
N LYS A 505 13.24 35.15 -2.80
CA LYS A 505 12.75 34.12 -3.74
C LYS A 505 13.26 34.42 -5.18
N ASN A 506 13.68 33.38 -5.88
CA ASN A 506 14.09 33.41 -7.27
C ASN A 506 13.13 32.52 -8.12
N PRO A 507 12.01 33.07 -8.62
CA PRO A 507 11.01 32.27 -9.35
C PRO A 507 11.58 31.60 -10.61
N GLU A 508 12.49 32.27 -11.36
CA GLU A 508 13.13 31.71 -12.54
C GLU A 508 14.10 30.57 -12.17
N GLY A 509 14.86 30.76 -11.10
CA GLY A 509 15.73 29.70 -10.56
C GLY A 509 14.94 28.50 -10.13
N LYS A 510 13.85 28.71 -9.42
CA LYS A 510 12.90 27.63 -9.05
C LYS A 510 12.37 26.89 -10.27
N LYS A 511 11.92 27.59 -11.31
CA LYS A 511 11.41 26.99 -12.54
C LYS A 511 12.46 26.11 -13.23
N ARG A 512 13.71 26.59 -13.34
CA ARG A 512 14.82 25.82 -13.91
C ARG A 512 15.13 24.57 -13.08
N ARG A 513 15.19 24.73 -11.75
CA ARG A 513 15.42 23.64 -10.81
C ARG A 513 14.32 22.57 -10.89
N ASP A 514 13.06 22.97 -10.90
CA ASP A 514 11.91 22.06 -10.94
C ASP A 514 11.81 21.31 -12.28
N SER A 515 12.15 21.97 -13.39
CA SER A 515 12.27 21.31 -14.70
C SER A 515 13.33 20.21 -14.66
N VAL A 516 14.51 20.48 -14.10
CA VAL A 516 15.58 19.49 -13.97
C VAL A 516 15.20 18.38 -13.00
N LYS A 517 14.53 18.69 -11.89
CA LYS A 517 13.98 17.68 -10.97
C LYS A 517 13.09 16.68 -11.71
N SER A 518 12.17 17.19 -12.53
CA SER A 518 11.26 16.35 -13.33
C SER A 518 12.00 15.48 -14.35
N ILE A 519 13.08 15.99 -14.96
CA ILE A 519 13.91 15.24 -15.91
C ILE A 519 14.64 14.10 -15.20
N ILE A 520 15.32 14.40 -14.10
CA ILE A 520 16.11 13.40 -13.35
C ILE A 520 15.22 12.29 -12.84
N LEU A 521 14.08 12.63 -12.25
CA LEU A 521 13.09 11.64 -11.82
C LEU A 521 12.56 10.83 -13.01
N GLY A 522 12.32 11.48 -14.16
CA GLY A 522 11.94 10.80 -15.39
C GLY A 522 12.98 9.79 -15.85
N ILE A 523 14.26 10.14 -15.85
CA ILE A 523 15.37 9.25 -16.20
C ILE A 523 15.45 8.07 -15.21
N MET A 524 15.38 8.35 -13.91
CA MET A 524 15.41 7.32 -12.86
C MET A 524 14.24 6.34 -12.98
N TYR A 525 13.09 6.81 -13.46
CA TYR A 525 11.90 5.98 -13.68
C TYR A 525 11.82 5.36 -15.08
N GLY A 526 12.93 5.41 -15.83
CA GLY A 526 13.03 4.80 -17.16
C GLY A 526 12.17 5.49 -18.23
N ARG A 527 11.80 6.77 -18.05
CA ARG A 527 11.11 7.54 -19.07
C ARG A 527 12.06 7.87 -20.22
N GLY A 528 11.67 7.53 -21.44
CA GLY A 528 12.45 7.91 -22.64
C GLY A 528 12.31 9.40 -22.99
N ALA A 529 13.18 9.88 -23.87
CA ALA A 529 13.23 11.29 -24.32
C ALA A 529 11.87 11.82 -24.84
N LYS A 530 11.02 10.97 -25.42
CA LYS A 530 9.67 11.35 -25.86
C LYS A 530 8.77 11.76 -24.70
N ALA A 531 8.71 10.96 -23.63
CA ALA A 531 7.91 11.26 -22.45
C ALA A 531 8.43 12.49 -21.68
N ILE A 532 9.76 12.68 -21.66
CA ILE A 532 10.40 13.88 -21.09
C ILE A 532 10.05 15.12 -21.93
N ALA A 533 10.04 15.01 -23.27
CA ALA A 533 9.68 16.08 -24.19
C ALA A 533 8.23 16.55 -23.99
N GLU A 534 7.30 15.61 -23.86
CA GLU A 534 5.88 15.89 -23.57
C GLU A 534 5.73 16.63 -22.23
N GLN A 535 6.45 16.18 -21.19
CA GLN A 535 6.41 16.80 -19.86
C GLN A 535 6.99 18.22 -19.84
N LEU A 536 8.04 18.48 -20.61
CA LEU A 536 8.70 19.78 -20.70
C LEU A 536 8.11 20.71 -21.76
N ASN A 537 7.12 20.24 -22.50
CA ASN A 537 6.54 20.92 -23.65
C ASN A 537 7.63 21.40 -24.65
N CYS A 538 8.57 20.51 -25.01
CA CYS A 538 9.65 20.73 -25.93
C CYS A 538 9.75 19.62 -26.98
N SER A 539 10.63 19.79 -27.99
CA SER A 539 10.83 18.74 -28.99
C SER A 539 11.58 17.53 -28.40
N THR A 540 11.31 16.32 -28.91
CA THR A 540 12.03 15.08 -28.52
C THR A 540 13.55 15.22 -28.71
N LYS A 541 13.99 16.01 -29.70
CA LYS A 541 15.41 16.28 -29.96
C LYS A 541 16.05 17.13 -28.86
N GLU A 542 15.31 18.09 -28.33
CA GLU A 542 15.77 18.90 -27.18
C GLU A 542 15.82 18.10 -25.92
N ALA A 543 14.76 17.31 -25.64
CA ALA A 543 14.75 16.40 -24.50
C ALA A 543 15.92 15.40 -24.56
N GLN A 544 16.22 14.83 -25.74
CA GLN A 544 17.35 13.90 -25.89
C GLN A 544 18.69 14.61 -25.57
N LYS A 545 18.90 15.83 -26.00
CA LYS A 545 20.12 16.59 -25.65
C LYS A 545 20.28 16.80 -24.15
N ILE A 546 19.16 17.02 -23.43
CA ILE A 546 19.18 17.18 -21.98
C ILE A 546 19.55 15.85 -21.30
N VAL A 547 18.98 14.74 -21.78
CA VAL A 547 19.31 13.40 -21.29
C VAL A 547 20.80 13.09 -21.55
N ASP A 548 21.30 13.40 -22.72
CA ASP A 548 22.71 13.20 -23.07
C ASP A 548 23.63 14.03 -22.15
N GLN A 549 23.33 15.32 -21.94
CA GLN A 549 24.07 16.17 -21.01
C GLN A 549 24.06 15.67 -19.56
N PHE A 550 22.97 15.08 -19.12
CA PHE A 550 22.90 14.44 -17.82
C PHE A 550 23.88 13.27 -17.74
N TYR A 551 23.87 12.37 -18.71
CA TYR A 551 24.77 11.22 -18.72
C TYR A 551 26.25 11.61 -18.96
N ASP A 552 26.52 12.67 -19.71
CA ASP A 552 27.87 13.23 -19.86
C ASP A 552 28.38 13.80 -18.53
N SER A 553 27.50 14.39 -17.73
CA SER A 553 27.83 14.90 -16.40
C SER A 553 28.03 13.77 -15.36
N PHE A 554 27.33 12.64 -15.54
CA PHE A 554 27.34 11.49 -14.65
C PHE A 554 27.53 10.16 -15.40
N PRO A 555 28.71 9.91 -15.95
CA PRO A 555 28.94 8.76 -16.85
C PRO A 555 28.82 7.40 -16.16
N LYS A 556 29.02 7.32 -14.82
CA LYS A 556 28.83 6.08 -14.08
C LYS A 556 27.36 5.75 -13.83
N VAL A 557 26.48 6.76 -13.79
CA VAL A 557 25.03 6.52 -13.68
C VAL A 557 24.54 5.68 -14.84
N LYS A 558 24.88 6.07 -16.10
CA LYS A 558 24.46 5.29 -17.28
C LYS A 558 25.02 3.86 -17.25
N LYS A 559 26.32 3.72 -16.99
CA LYS A 559 26.96 2.39 -16.90
C LYS A 559 26.33 1.50 -15.86
N TRP A 560 25.98 2.07 -14.70
CA TRP A 560 25.30 1.35 -13.64
C TRP A 560 23.89 0.93 -14.07
N MET A 561 23.10 1.82 -14.67
CA MET A 561 21.75 1.49 -15.17
C MET A 561 21.80 0.37 -16.21
N ASP A 562 22.72 0.45 -17.18
CA ASP A 562 22.92 -0.60 -18.19
C ASP A 562 23.30 -1.94 -17.54
N SER A 563 24.14 -1.92 -16.48
CA SER A 563 24.50 -3.12 -15.74
C SER A 563 23.32 -3.72 -14.97
N VAL A 564 22.46 -2.87 -14.40
CA VAL A 564 21.23 -3.30 -13.70
C VAL A 564 20.30 -4.02 -14.67
N LEU A 565 20.06 -3.46 -15.84
CA LEU A 565 19.22 -4.08 -16.88
C LEU A 565 19.80 -5.42 -17.36
N ASN A 566 21.09 -5.48 -17.61
CA ASN A 566 21.75 -6.72 -18.04
C ASN A 566 21.67 -7.82 -16.95
N ASN A 567 21.85 -7.45 -15.69
CA ASN A 567 21.70 -8.37 -14.57
C ASN A 567 20.24 -8.82 -14.40
N ALA A 568 19.28 -7.91 -14.53
CA ALA A 568 17.87 -8.24 -14.46
C ALA A 568 17.46 -9.23 -15.56
N ARG A 569 17.89 -9.00 -16.82
CA ARG A 569 17.68 -9.93 -17.94
C ARG A 569 18.29 -11.31 -17.69
N ARG A 570 19.44 -11.37 -16.99
CA ARG A 570 20.12 -12.63 -16.67
C ARG A 570 19.47 -13.38 -15.52
N TYR A 571 19.09 -12.68 -14.45
CA TYR A 571 18.69 -13.30 -13.17
C TYR A 571 17.19 -13.15 -12.85
N GLY A 572 16.45 -12.32 -13.57
CA GLY A 572 15.01 -12.10 -13.37
C GLY A 572 14.67 -11.25 -12.15
N PHE A 573 15.65 -10.60 -11.50
CA PHE A 573 15.41 -9.75 -10.33
C PHE A 573 16.45 -8.63 -10.20
N VAL A 574 16.14 -7.65 -9.35
CA VAL A 574 17.05 -6.62 -8.87
C VAL A 574 17.03 -6.57 -7.34
N GLU A 575 18.05 -5.94 -6.73
CA GLU A 575 18.18 -5.85 -5.27
C GLU A 575 18.45 -4.41 -4.80
N THR A 576 17.82 -4.03 -3.67
CA THR A 576 18.07 -2.76 -2.99
C THR A 576 19.43 -2.74 -2.29
N ALA A 577 19.85 -1.58 -1.74
CA ALA A 577 21.06 -1.44 -0.94
C ALA A 577 21.08 -2.35 0.30
N TRP A 578 19.93 -2.72 0.83
CA TRP A 578 19.79 -3.64 1.97
C TRP A 578 19.49 -5.08 1.57
N GLY A 579 19.40 -5.38 0.26
CA GLY A 579 19.22 -6.73 -0.26
C GLY A 579 17.77 -7.17 -0.42
N ARG A 580 16.80 -6.25 -0.37
CA ARG A 580 15.41 -6.55 -0.77
C ARG A 580 15.38 -6.91 -2.23
N LYS A 581 14.82 -8.07 -2.56
CA LYS A 581 14.65 -8.49 -3.95
C LYS A 581 13.36 -7.96 -4.54
N ARG A 582 13.44 -7.49 -5.77
CA ARG A 582 12.30 -7.24 -6.65
C ARG A 582 12.43 -8.16 -7.86
N ARG A 583 11.54 -9.13 -7.98
CA ARG A 583 11.50 -10.11 -9.06
C ARG A 583 10.72 -9.55 -10.24
N LEU A 584 11.33 -9.58 -11.40
CA LEU A 584 10.79 -9.02 -12.64
C LEU A 584 10.91 -10.06 -13.76
N PRO A 585 10.15 -11.18 -13.69
CA PRO A 585 10.29 -12.27 -14.68
C PRO A 585 10.03 -11.81 -16.10
N ASP A 586 9.22 -10.77 -16.30
CA ASP A 586 8.89 -10.27 -17.63
C ASP A 586 10.11 -9.70 -18.40
N VAL A 587 11.21 -9.34 -17.72
CA VAL A 587 12.45 -8.94 -18.43
C VAL A 587 13.12 -10.08 -19.15
N GLN A 588 12.76 -11.33 -18.83
CA GLN A 588 13.32 -12.56 -19.42
C GLN A 588 12.42 -13.17 -20.49
N LEU A 589 11.23 -12.58 -20.72
CA LEU A 589 10.32 -13.04 -21.77
C LEU A 589 10.98 -12.93 -23.15
N ALA A 590 10.68 -13.89 -24.02
CA ALA A 590 10.97 -13.74 -25.43
C ALA A 590 10.15 -12.58 -26.01
N PRO A 591 10.72 -11.75 -26.93
CA PRO A 591 9.99 -10.64 -27.54
C PRO A 591 8.66 -11.08 -28.15
N TYR A 592 8.65 -12.29 -28.73
CA TYR A 592 7.47 -12.90 -29.31
C TYR A 592 7.36 -14.34 -28.84
N GLU A 593 6.15 -14.73 -28.43
CA GLU A 593 5.79 -16.12 -28.13
C GLU A 593 4.86 -16.64 -29.22
N PHE A 594 5.09 -17.89 -29.63
CA PHE A 594 4.35 -18.52 -30.71
C PHE A 594 3.62 -19.75 -30.18
N GLU A 595 2.30 -19.79 -30.36
CA GLU A 595 1.44 -20.90 -29.99
C GLU A 595 0.78 -21.47 -31.24
N LEU A 596 0.76 -22.81 -31.35
CA LEU A 596 0.08 -23.48 -32.44
C LEU A 596 -1.43 -23.45 -32.24
N LEU A 597 -2.16 -22.98 -33.24
CA LEU A 597 -3.60 -23.11 -33.33
C LEU A 597 -3.95 -24.35 -34.16
N SER A 598 -5.17 -24.84 -34.03
CA SER A 598 -5.64 -26.00 -34.79
C SER A 598 -5.40 -25.81 -36.32
N GLY A 599 -4.67 -26.74 -36.93
CA GLY A 599 -4.34 -26.73 -38.37
C GLY A 599 -3.12 -25.90 -38.76
N GLY A 600 -2.36 -25.37 -37.79
CA GLY A 600 -1.10 -24.63 -38.05
C GLY A 600 0.10 -25.54 -38.38
N PRO A 601 1.16 -24.96 -38.95
CA PRO A 601 2.40 -25.68 -39.27
C PRO A 601 3.15 -26.07 -37.99
N SER A 602 3.34 -27.37 -37.79
CA SER A 602 3.96 -27.95 -36.60
C SER A 602 5.09 -28.91 -36.92
N THR A 603 6.05 -29.02 -36.03
CA THR A 603 7.04 -30.07 -35.97
C THR A 603 6.96 -30.79 -34.62
N PHE A 604 7.40 -32.05 -34.62
CA PHE A 604 7.54 -32.82 -33.39
C PHE A 604 8.83 -32.38 -32.66
N ASP A 605 8.72 -32.07 -31.35
CA ASP A 605 9.88 -31.78 -30.51
C ASP A 605 10.36 -33.07 -29.84
N PRO A 606 11.49 -33.68 -30.29
CA PRO A 606 11.99 -34.91 -29.70
C PRO A 606 12.63 -34.74 -28.33
N LEU A 607 12.79 -33.51 -27.81
CA LEU A 607 13.39 -33.21 -26.51
C LEU A 607 12.35 -33.06 -25.38
N ASN A 608 11.08 -33.05 -25.68
CA ASN A 608 10.01 -33.00 -24.68
C ASN A 608 9.64 -34.41 -24.24
N PHE A 609 10.34 -34.93 -23.23
CA PHE A 609 10.26 -36.30 -22.72
C PHE A 609 9.24 -36.48 -21.60
N ASP A 610 8.08 -35.87 -21.63
CA ASP A 610 6.98 -36.26 -20.76
C ASP A 610 5.87 -36.94 -21.61
N ASP A 611 5.78 -38.26 -21.45
CA ASP A 611 4.84 -39.18 -22.07
C ASP A 611 4.89 -39.32 -23.61
N ASP A 612 4.78 -40.53 -24.10
CA ASP A 612 4.87 -41.05 -25.46
C ASP A 612 4.25 -40.28 -26.66
N GLN A 613 3.84 -39.01 -26.43
CA GLN A 613 3.35 -38.08 -27.45
C GLN A 613 3.92 -36.67 -27.16
N GLY A 614 5.07 -36.37 -27.78
CA GLY A 614 5.61 -35.00 -27.74
C GLY A 614 4.56 -33.96 -28.18
N GLU A 615 4.47 -32.83 -27.47
CA GLU A 615 3.59 -31.73 -27.85
C GLU A 615 3.99 -31.17 -29.23
N ALA A 616 3.00 -30.93 -30.10
CA ALA A 616 3.22 -30.27 -31.37
C ALA A 616 3.59 -28.79 -31.14
N VAL A 617 4.80 -28.41 -31.55
CA VAL A 617 5.27 -27.02 -31.48
C VAL A 617 5.23 -26.36 -32.85
N VAL A 618 5.21 -25.04 -32.87
CA VAL A 618 5.26 -24.27 -34.12
C VAL A 618 6.58 -24.52 -34.85
N ASP A 619 6.50 -24.77 -36.16
CA ASP A 619 7.70 -25.03 -36.99
C ASP A 619 8.74 -23.91 -36.82
N PRO A 620 9.99 -24.20 -36.44
CA PRO A 620 11.06 -23.23 -36.22
C PRO A 620 11.32 -22.31 -37.42
N SER A 621 11.11 -22.79 -38.65
CA SER A 621 11.27 -21.96 -39.85
C SER A 621 10.19 -20.88 -39.96
N VAL A 622 8.99 -21.19 -39.49
CA VAL A 622 7.86 -20.28 -39.43
C VAL A 622 8.03 -19.26 -38.30
N VAL A 623 8.52 -19.70 -37.14
CA VAL A 623 8.92 -18.80 -36.05
C VAL A 623 9.95 -17.79 -36.56
N ALA A 624 11.02 -18.25 -37.23
CA ALA A 624 12.05 -17.38 -37.79
C ALA A 624 11.50 -16.43 -38.87
N LYS A 625 10.57 -16.90 -39.71
CA LYS A 625 9.88 -16.06 -40.73
C LYS A 625 9.16 -14.89 -40.06
N TYR A 626 8.30 -15.19 -39.08
CA TYR A 626 7.46 -14.16 -38.44
C TYR A 626 8.28 -13.24 -37.52
N THR A 627 9.26 -13.74 -36.78
CA THR A 627 10.19 -12.91 -35.99
C THR A 627 10.86 -11.88 -36.88
N LYS A 628 11.43 -12.30 -38.03
CA LYS A 628 12.09 -11.39 -38.99
C LYS A 628 11.12 -10.38 -39.61
N LEU A 629 9.84 -10.71 -39.78
CA LEU A 629 8.83 -9.76 -40.27
C LEU A 629 8.51 -8.73 -39.19
N LEU A 630 8.30 -9.19 -37.95
CA LEU A 630 7.96 -8.32 -36.81
C LEU A 630 9.09 -7.37 -36.47
N ASP A 631 10.35 -7.80 -36.51
CA ASP A 631 11.53 -6.96 -36.27
C ASP A 631 11.70 -5.83 -37.30
N LYS A 632 11.08 -5.96 -38.48
CA LYS A 632 11.12 -4.95 -39.53
C LYS A 632 9.96 -3.95 -39.45
N THR A 633 8.97 -4.19 -38.59
CA THR A 633 7.82 -3.28 -38.44
C THR A 633 8.17 -2.05 -37.62
N TRP A 634 7.79 -0.87 -38.09
CA TRP A 634 8.07 0.41 -37.45
C TRP A 634 6.82 1.00 -36.73
N GLY A 635 5.64 0.40 -36.90
CA GLY A 635 4.40 0.89 -36.35
C GLY A 635 3.47 -0.20 -35.84
N GLY A 636 2.66 0.12 -34.83
CA GLY A 636 1.71 -0.84 -34.24
C GLY A 636 0.72 -1.45 -35.24
N ARG A 637 0.33 -0.69 -36.28
CA ARG A 637 -0.58 -1.17 -37.34
C ARG A 637 0.07 -2.23 -38.22
N GLU A 638 1.30 -1.98 -38.70
CA GLU A 638 2.05 -2.98 -39.50
C GLU A 638 2.30 -4.27 -38.70
N ARG A 639 2.63 -4.13 -37.41
CA ARG A 639 2.82 -5.26 -36.50
C ARG A 639 1.54 -6.06 -36.32
N ALA A 640 0.40 -5.38 -36.11
CA ALA A 640 -0.92 -6.01 -36.01
C ALA A 640 -1.29 -6.79 -37.28
N ASP A 641 -0.97 -6.24 -38.46
CA ASP A 641 -1.20 -6.91 -39.75
C ASP A 641 -0.36 -8.20 -39.90
N VAL A 642 0.90 -8.19 -39.41
CA VAL A 642 1.77 -9.38 -39.41
C VAL A 642 1.20 -10.46 -38.47
N ILE A 643 0.75 -10.07 -37.27
CA ILE A 643 0.16 -10.99 -36.28
C ILE A 643 -1.16 -11.57 -36.82
N ALA A 644 -1.99 -10.76 -37.51
CA ALA A 644 -3.22 -11.22 -38.10
C ALA A 644 -2.98 -12.30 -39.22
N ARG A 645 -1.97 -12.09 -40.07
CA ARG A 645 -1.56 -13.09 -41.07
C ARG A 645 -1.07 -14.38 -40.47
N ALA A 646 -0.27 -14.32 -39.38
CA ALA A 646 0.15 -15.51 -38.68
C ALA A 646 -1.04 -16.30 -38.12
N ARG A 647 -2.07 -15.60 -37.63
CA ARG A 647 -3.29 -16.23 -37.12
C ARG A 647 -4.06 -16.94 -38.21
N GLU A 648 -4.12 -16.39 -39.43
CA GLU A 648 -4.71 -17.04 -40.62
C GLU A 648 -3.96 -18.31 -41.01
N GLU A 649 -2.63 -18.36 -40.78
CA GLU A 649 -1.77 -19.54 -40.96
C GLU A 649 -1.84 -20.53 -39.76
N GLY A 650 -2.73 -20.34 -38.78
CA GLY A 650 -2.92 -21.23 -37.63
C GLY A 650 -1.91 -21.00 -36.50
N ILE A 651 -1.32 -19.78 -36.40
CA ILE A 651 -0.33 -19.43 -35.37
C ILE A 651 -0.82 -18.23 -34.57
N LYS A 652 -0.83 -18.35 -33.25
CA LYS A 652 -1.02 -17.22 -32.35
C LYS A 652 0.34 -16.68 -31.99
N ILE A 653 0.53 -15.37 -32.20
CA ILE A 653 1.72 -14.62 -31.78
C ILE A 653 1.32 -13.69 -30.64
N THR A 654 2.02 -13.80 -29.51
CA THR A 654 1.92 -12.87 -28.38
C THR A 654 3.13 -11.93 -28.44
N ASP A 655 2.89 -10.62 -28.58
CA ASP A 655 3.92 -9.57 -28.53
C ASP A 655 4.17 -9.16 -27.06
N ASN A 656 5.31 -9.53 -26.53
CA ASN A 656 5.72 -9.22 -25.14
C ASN A 656 6.50 -7.90 -25.04
N GLY A 657 6.74 -7.18 -26.14
CA GLY A 657 7.57 -5.98 -26.13
C GLY A 657 7.12 -4.94 -25.12
N GLY A 658 5.80 -4.75 -24.93
CA GLY A 658 5.23 -3.87 -23.91
C GLY A 658 5.55 -4.32 -22.49
N LYS A 659 5.35 -5.60 -22.17
CA LYS A 659 5.64 -6.19 -20.85
C LYS A 659 7.12 -6.09 -20.51
N ILE A 660 7.99 -6.43 -21.44
CA ILE A 660 9.45 -6.36 -21.29
C ILE A 660 9.86 -4.91 -21.00
N ALA A 661 9.39 -3.96 -21.80
CA ALA A 661 9.72 -2.54 -21.62
C ALA A 661 9.21 -1.99 -20.28
N ASP A 662 8.03 -2.42 -19.81
CA ASP A 662 7.49 -2.04 -18.50
C ASP A 662 8.34 -2.61 -17.36
N ALA A 663 8.73 -3.88 -17.46
CA ALA A 663 9.58 -4.53 -16.47
C ALA A 663 10.99 -3.91 -16.44
N GLU A 664 11.58 -3.59 -17.59
CA GLU A 664 12.87 -2.90 -17.67
C GLU A 664 12.84 -1.51 -17.01
N ARG A 665 11.76 -0.74 -17.21
CA ARG A 665 11.56 0.54 -16.50
C ARG A 665 11.49 0.36 -14.98
N GLN A 666 10.92 -0.74 -14.52
CA GLN A 666 10.84 -1.03 -13.09
C GLN A 666 12.18 -1.42 -12.47
N CYS A 667 13.18 -1.89 -13.22
CA CYS A 667 14.44 -2.37 -12.66
C CYS A 667 15.17 -1.32 -11.84
N VAL A 668 15.52 -0.20 -12.45
CA VAL A 668 16.23 0.90 -11.76
C VAL A 668 15.36 1.55 -10.70
N ASN A 669 14.09 1.81 -11.05
CA ASN A 669 13.13 2.41 -10.12
C ASN A 669 12.99 1.59 -8.84
N SER A 670 12.87 0.26 -8.93
CA SER A 670 12.71 -0.61 -7.77
C SER A 670 13.93 -0.61 -6.84
N ILE A 671 15.14 -0.49 -7.40
CA ILE A 671 16.35 -0.37 -6.57
C ILE A 671 16.33 0.94 -5.79
N ILE A 672 16.07 2.07 -6.47
CA ILE A 672 16.13 3.40 -5.86
C ILE A 672 14.99 3.58 -4.85
N GLN A 673 13.75 3.35 -5.24
CA GLN A 673 12.60 3.47 -4.35
C GLN A 673 12.62 2.48 -3.20
N GLY A 674 13.01 1.23 -3.48
CA GLY A 674 13.10 0.20 -2.45
C GLY A 674 14.18 0.50 -1.42
N SER A 675 15.36 0.97 -1.87
CA SER A 675 16.41 1.42 -0.94
C SER A 675 15.97 2.61 -0.09
N SER A 676 15.25 3.56 -0.69
CA SER A 676 14.66 4.69 0.03
C SER A 676 13.63 4.23 1.08
N ALA A 677 12.77 3.28 0.72
CA ALA A 677 11.78 2.70 1.63
C ALA A 677 12.43 1.96 2.81
N ASP A 678 13.46 1.15 2.55
CA ASP A 678 14.22 0.43 3.58
C ASP A 678 14.87 1.43 4.55
N MET A 679 15.45 2.51 4.05
CA MET A 679 16.05 3.59 4.84
C MET A 679 15.01 4.27 5.73
N THR A 680 13.84 4.62 5.20
CA THR A 680 12.76 5.25 5.98
C THR A 680 12.24 4.32 7.07
N LYS A 681 12.04 3.02 6.77
CA LYS A 681 11.66 2.02 7.78
C LYS A 681 12.70 1.89 8.90
N LEU A 682 13.98 1.86 8.57
CA LEU A 682 15.06 1.83 9.56
C LEU A 682 15.07 3.10 10.41
N ALA A 683 14.82 4.27 9.84
CA ALA A 683 14.68 5.52 10.56
C ALA A 683 13.51 5.46 11.55
N MET A 684 12.35 4.98 11.12
CA MET A 684 11.18 4.82 11.99
C MET A 684 11.44 3.85 13.14
N ILE A 685 12.16 2.74 12.88
CA ILE A 685 12.56 1.78 13.92
C ILE A 685 13.50 2.47 14.94
N ALA A 686 14.47 3.24 14.46
CA ALA A 686 15.38 3.97 15.33
C ALA A 686 14.66 5.02 16.19
N ILE A 687 13.72 5.77 15.61
CA ILE A 687 12.89 6.76 16.30
C ILE A 687 12.04 6.08 17.39
N HIS A 688 11.35 5.01 17.05
CA HIS A 688 10.47 4.28 17.99
C HIS A 688 11.23 3.68 19.18
N ASN A 689 12.45 3.22 18.94
CA ASN A 689 13.28 2.58 19.97
C ASN A 689 14.11 3.57 20.78
N ASP A 690 14.13 4.84 20.42
CA ASP A 690 14.93 5.85 21.10
C ASP A 690 14.35 6.20 22.48
N GLU A 691 15.08 5.90 23.54
CA GLU A 691 14.62 6.12 24.93
C GLU A 691 14.41 7.60 25.23
N ARG A 692 15.25 8.48 24.65
CA ARG A 692 15.12 9.92 24.90
C ARG A 692 13.87 10.50 24.25
N LEU A 693 13.49 10.05 23.04
CA LEU A 693 12.25 10.46 22.42
C LEU A 693 11.02 9.98 23.20
N LYS A 694 11.10 8.79 23.82
CA LYS A 694 10.04 8.30 24.72
C LYS A 694 9.91 9.16 25.98
N GLU A 695 11.03 9.57 26.58
CA GLU A 695 11.05 10.49 27.72
C GLU A 695 10.46 11.87 27.38
N LEU A 696 10.68 12.32 26.14
CA LEU A 696 10.16 13.57 25.60
C LEU A 696 8.70 13.46 25.10
N ASP A 697 8.08 12.30 25.30
CA ASP A 697 6.70 11.99 24.90
C ASP A 697 6.45 12.22 23.40
N CYS A 698 7.41 11.77 22.58
CA CYS A 698 7.34 11.85 21.13
C CYS A 698 6.70 10.59 20.54
N HIS A 699 5.69 10.77 19.69
CA HIS A 699 4.94 9.70 19.06
C HIS A 699 4.98 9.82 17.53
N LEU A 700 5.31 8.72 16.86
CA LEU A 700 5.12 8.59 15.42
C LEU A 700 3.63 8.54 15.10
N LEU A 701 3.18 9.32 14.11
CA LEU A 701 1.78 9.38 13.68
C LEU A 701 1.59 8.86 12.26
N LEU A 702 2.34 9.39 11.30
CA LEU A 702 2.18 9.10 9.88
C LEU A 702 3.54 8.95 9.19
N GLN A 703 3.54 8.18 8.11
CA GLN A 703 4.62 8.10 7.14
C GLN A 703 4.02 8.38 5.76
N VAL A 704 4.54 9.39 5.05
CA VAL A 704 4.05 9.83 3.73
C VAL A 704 5.23 9.99 2.79
N HIS A 705 5.44 9.02 1.91
CA HIS A 705 6.58 8.95 0.97
C HIS A 705 7.93 8.87 1.68
N ASP A 706 8.69 9.96 1.73
CA ASP A 706 9.98 10.17 2.40
C ASP A 706 9.86 11.00 3.70
N GLU A 707 8.64 11.45 4.03
CA GLU A 707 8.30 12.22 5.22
C GLU A 707 7.84 11.31 6.36
N VAL A 708 8.31 11.60 7.57
CA VAL A 708 7.85 11.01 8.83
C VAL A 708 7.26 12.11 9.68
N ILE A 709 6.04 11.92 10.19
CA ILE A 709 5.32 12.89 11.00
C ILE A 709 5.19 12.35 12.42
N CYS A 710 5.70 13.13 13.38
CA CYS A 710 5.60 12.86 14.81
C CYS A 710 4.81 13.96 15.50
N GLU A 711 4.34 13.68 16.72
CA GLU A 711 3.86 14.70 17.64
C GLU A 711 4.63 14.65 18.96
N CYS A 712 4.81 15.79 19.60
CA CYS A 712 5.35 15.88 20.97
C CYS A 712 4.79 17.11 21.68
N PRO A 713 4.89 17.19 23.03
CA PRO A 713 4.59 18.43 23.75
C PRO A 713 5.39 19.61 23.18
N GLU A 714 4.75 20.77 23.03
CA GLU A 714 5.38 21.96 22.43
C GLU A 714 6.69 22.35 23.11
N ALA A 715 6.79 22.21 24.43
CA ALA A 715 8.00 22.50 25.20
C ALA A 715 9.22 21.65 24.80
N ASN A 716 8.98 20.48 24.21
CA ASN A 716 10.02 19.53 23.82
C ASN A 716 10.40 19.61 22.32
N ALA A 717 9.69 20.44 21.56
CA ALA A 717 9.74 20.47 20.09
C ALA A 717 11.16 20.64 19.53
N LYS A 718 11.97 21.52 20.11
CA LYS A 718 13.34 21.75 19.67
C LYS A 718 14.21 20.50 19.78
N GLU A 719 14.29 19.92 20.98
CA GLU A 719 15.11 18.73 21.23
C GLU A 719 14.64 17.53 20.38
N VAL A 720 13.31 17.37 20.27
CA VAL A 720 12.70 16.30 19.45
C VAL A 720 13.06 16.50 17.99
N SER A 721 12.95 17.70 17.42
CA SER A 721 13.24 17.97 16.02
C SER A 721 14.73 17.71 15.67
N GLU A 722 15.66 18.14 16.52
CA GLU A 722 17.10 17.89 16.36
C GLU A 722 17.39 16.38 16.41
N ARG A 723 16.77 15.66 17.36
CA ARG A 723 16.99 14.25 17.56
C ARG A 723 16.39 13.41 16.41
N LEU A 724 15.19 13.72 15.95
CA LEU A 724 14.57 13.08 14.77
C LEU A 724 15.46 13.22 13.54
N THR A 725 15.93 14.43 13.25
CA THR A 725 16.87 14.69 12.15
C THR A 725 18.13 13.83 12.26
N SER A 726 18.71 13.73 13.46
CA SER A 726 19.91 12.92 13.71
C SER A 726 19.66 11.42 13.49
N LEU A 727 18.54 10.89 13.97
CA LEU A 727 18.17 9.47 13.83
C LEU A 727 17.86 9.11 12.37
N MET A 728 17.16 9.97 11.65
CA MET A 728 16.86 9.76 10.24
C MET A 728 18.15 9.73 9.40
N ILE A 729 19.04 10.70 9.58
CA ILE A 729 20.34 10.71 8.92
C ILE A 729 21.17 9.48 9.34
N GLY A 730 21.11 9.11 10.62
CA GLY A 730 21.80 7.95 11.19
C GLY A 730 21.43 6.61 10.55
N ALA A 731 20.16 6.41 10.22
CA ALA A 731 19.65 5.18 9.65
C ALA A 731 20.29 4.79 8.29
N ALA A 732 20.82 5.78 7.56
CA ALA A 732 21.48 5.56 6.28
C ALA A 732 22.98 5.23 6.40
N LYS A 733 23.66 5.60 7.51
CA LYS A 733 25.12 5.66 7.60
C LYS A 733 25.82 4.33 7.35
N GLU A 734 25.22 3.20 7.70
CA GLU A 734 25.85 1.90 7.54
C GLU A 734 26.00 1.49 6.08
N LYS A 735 25.06 1.87 5.23
CA LYS A 735 24.97 1.42 3.83
C LYS A 735 25.21 2.53 2.82
N ILE A 736 24.75 3.75 3.09
CA ILE A 736 24.79 4.85 2.13
C ILE A 736 26.03 5.72 2.37
N ARG A 737 26.89 5.82 1.36
CA ARG A 737 28.15 6.59 1.42
C ARG A 737 27.98 8.09 1.19
N VAL A 738 26.83 8.48 0.60
CA VAL A 738 26.51 9.88 0.32
C VAL A 738 25.95 10.51 1.58
N PRO A 739 26.39 11.72 1.96
CA PRO A 739 25.80 12.42 3.10
C PRO A 739 24.31 12.58 2.92
N MET A 740 23.51 12.06 3.87
CA MET A 740 22.08 12.32 3.88
C MET A 740 21.78 13.63 4.57
N LYS A 741 20.71 14.29 4.15
CA LYS A 741 20.16 15.49 4.78
C LYS A 741 18.69 15.26 5.08
N CYS A 742 18.27 15.69 6.25
CA CYS A 742 16.89 15.70 6.68
C CYS A 742 16.54 17.11 7.15
N ASP A 743 15.39 17.60 6.75
CA ASP A 743 14.86 18.89 7.17
C ASP A 743 13.62 18.62 8.05
N ALA A 744 13.57 19.17 9.27
CA ALA A 744 12.46 19.06 10.18
C ALA A 744 11.73 20.41 10.30
N GLU A 745 10.41 20.38 10.24
CA GLU A 745 9.54 21.56 10.38
C GLU A 745 8.55 21.30 11.54
N VAL A 746 8.45 22.26 12.46
CA VAL A 746 7.56 22.20 13.61
C VAL A 746 6.33 23.07 13.32
N THR A 747 5.13 22.51 13.50
CA THR A 747 3.88 23.19 13.18
C THR A 747 2.76 22.74 14.13
N TYR A 748 1.69 23.53 14.30
CA TYR A 748 0.50 23.09 15.05
C TYR A 748 -0.41 22.12 14.26
N CYS A 749 -0.38 22.22 12.93
CA CYS A 749 -1.13 21.34 12.05
C CYS A 749 -0.29 20.96 10.85
N TRP A 750 -0.60 19.87 10.19
CA TRP A 750 0.18 19.36 9.07
C TRP A 750 0.27 20.38 7.93
N TYR A 751 1.45 20.82 7.57
CA TYR A 751 1.72 21.95 6.66
C TYR A 751 1.16 23.29 7.13
N GLY A 752 1.04 23.50 8.43
CA GLY A 752 0.79 24.79 9.04
C GLY A 752 1.94 25.78 8.88
N ASP A 753 1.83 26.92 9.52
CA ASP A 753 2.93 27.88 9.58
C ASP A 753 4.02 27.34 10.51
N ALA A 754 5.27 27.44 10.06
CA ALA A 754 6.42 26.94 10.82
C ALA A 754 6.60 27.75 12.12
N LEU A 755 6.84 27.04 13.20
CA LEU A 755 7.15 27.62 14.50
C LEU A 755 8.66 27.79 14.61
N GLU A 756 9.11 28.95 15.14
CA GLU A 756 10.50 29.15 15.54
C GLU A 756 10.76 28.42 16.86
N VAL A 757 11.57 27.36 16.88
CA VAL A 757 11.87 26.54 18.06
C VAL A 757 13.38 26.50 18.38
#